data_b7f5195bb357da4594a8a23ce823e048
#
_entry.id   b7f5195bb357da4594a8a23ce823e048
#
_cell.length_a   1.000
_cell.length_b   1.000
_cell.length_c   1.000
_cell.angle_alpha   90.00
_cell.angle_beta   90.00
_cell.angle_gamma   90.00
#
_symmetry.space_group_name_H-M   'P 1'
#
loop_
_entity.id
_entity.type
_entity.pdbx_description
1 polymer ?
#
loop_
_entity_poly.entity_id
_entity_poly.type
_entity_poly.pdbx_seq_one_letter_code
_entity_poly.pdbx_strand_id
1 'polypeptide(L)'
;MEHKIDRNNFMMQLATFVVNKRNAFVVLFAIACIYCLTTLNRAKVNTELTDYLPDTTETRQGLDIMDQEFTTFGSAKILVTNITYENALKEARALEEIKGISSVSFYDWDDKDGAYEDDDISDYYKDACALYSLTFEEEEDTELSQKAIANVREQLKEYQTYFYTTVDKDDNAALKEDMKGILAVAAAIILLVLLFTSGTYMEIVIFMMTFIVAIVLNTGTNFWFGEISFVTNAVAAVLQLALSIDYAIILFHRFMEEHETKETIEAVTVALSKAIPEISSSSLTTVSGMIALMLMQFGIGMDLGRVLTKAIVFSLITVFFLMPAMIVMSSKWIEKTVHKSFVPSIRIWGQLVVATRYLVLPVFVAVMIGGCILSSRCEYVYDHGSIEADKMNEYMTSKVRIEKTFEVTNTMAVVVPKGDYQKEARIIEGLEQVDRVDTVLGLSNIEVDDNGKYILVNELTPREFAEVADVDLDLVRILYRFYAIDKEQYGAFMKNLDEYRIPIIDMVDFIYDQKEKGAIDLDDDLSEDVDDLHEALSNARQQLEGENYSRIVFTMTGPVEGEETFQIIDQIRNIANTYYDEVYVVGDSTSDYDLSKSFRTDNVKISVLTALFVGIILLFTFQSAGLPIMLVLTIQSSIWINFSIPPLKGSTMFFLSYLIVSAIQMGATIDYAIVITSRYMDLRKKMTDKKQVVIEALNQAFPTVATSGTILTCAGFAVGRLTSNAIIASLGKALGAGTLVSIILVMTALPQILLVFDWLIDRTEFNRGAVKGKEEAAKGAGKAAEIAGEKKAEGKAEGEEDEAEICGKTAEKSREASEAKEEPARAVKLPEKSQKEITTAGRGR
;
A
#
# COMPACT_ATOMS: atom_id res chain seq x y z
N MET A 1 7.14 20.24 -47.59
CA MET A 1 6.19 21.25 -47.06
C MET A 1 6.69 21.62 -45.68
N GLU A 2 7.42 22.71 -45.55
CA GLU A 2 7.80 23.26 -44.26
C GLU A 2 6.53 23.69 -43.53
N HIS A 3 6.16 22.95 -42.48
CA HIS A 3 5.18 23.44 -41.53
C HIS A 3 5.78 24.68 -40.88
N LYS A 4 5.31 25.88 -41.23
CA LYS A 4 5.55 27.12 -40.48
C LYS A 4 5.18 26.79 -39.03
N ILE A 5 6.21 26.74 -38.16
CA ILE A 5 6.06 26.56 -36.73
C ILE A 5 5.24 27.76 -36.23
N ASP A 6 4.03 27.50 -35.81
CA ASP A 6 3.16 28.57 -35.30
C ASP A 6 3.70 29.00 -33.92
N ARG A 7 4.51 30.07 -33.94
CA ARG A 7 5.19 30.64 -32.75
C ARG A 7 4.20 31.16 -31.69
N ASN A 8 2.92 31.23 -32.04
CA ASN A 8 1.84 31.67 -31.14
C ASN A 8 1.23 30.53 -30.30
N ASN A 9 1.66 29.27 -30.45
CA ASN A 9 1.15 28.16 -29.65
C ASN A 9 1.69 28.27 -28.20
N PHE A 10 0.81 28.18 -27.20
CA PHE A 10 1.14 28.23 -25.77
C PHE A 10 2.29 27.28 -25.38
N MET A 11 2.29 26.05 -25.92
CA MET A 11 3.35 25.06 -25.65
C MET A 11 4.72 25.50 -26.17
N MET A 12 4.77 26.18 -27.32
CA MET A 12 6.01 26.73 -27.85
C MET A 12 6.54 27.88 -26.99
N GLN A 13 5.65 28.75 -26.49
CA GLN A 13 6.03 29.85 -25.61
C GLN A 13 6.59 29.32 -24.29
N LEU A 14 5.94 28.31 -23.70
CA LEU A 14 6.40 27.64 -22.48
C LEU A 14 7.77 26.97 -22.69
N ALA A 15 7.94 26.21 -23.76
CA ALA A 15 9.22 25.59 -24.11
C ALA A 15 10.35 26.62 -24.29
N THR A 16 10.06 27.75 -24.99
CA THR A 16 11.01 28.84 -25.18
C THR A 16 11.40 29.50 -23.85
N PHE A 17 10.42 29.68 -22.93
CA PHE A 17 10.69 30.24 -21.61
C PHE A 17 11.63 29.31 -20.82
N VAL A 18 11.33 27.99 -20.79
CA VAL A 18 12.15 27.02 -20.08
C VAL A 18 13.58 26.97 -20.59
N VAL A 19 13.76 26.87 -21.91
CA VAL A 19 15.10 26.76 -22.51
C VAL A 19 15.90 28.07 -22.33
N ASN A 20 15.27 29.24 -22.40
CA ASN A 20 15.93 30.52 -22.19
C ASN A 20 16.34 30.72 -20.72
N LYS A 21 15.54 30.22 -19.76
CA LYS A 21 15.83 30.36 -18.32
C LYS A 21 16.54 29.10 -17.73
N ARG A 22 17.08 28.22 -18.56
CA ARG A 22 17.68 26.93 -18.15
C ARG A 22 18.69 27.03 -17.01
N ASN A 23 19.57 28.05 -17.03
CA ASN A 23 20.58 28.20 -15.98
C ASN A 23 19.96 28.54 -14.62
N ALA A 24 18.87 29.31 -14.60
CA ALA A 24 18.13 29.61 -13.36
C ALA A 24 17.46 28.35 -12.80
N PHE A 25 16.92 27.48 -13.66
CA PHE A 25 16.34 26.21 -13.24
C PHE A 25 17.41 25.28 -12.66
N VAL A 26 18.60 25.15 -13.25
CA VAL A 26 19.70 24.34 -12.70
C VAL A 26 20.06 24.81 -11.29
N VAL A 27 20.18 26.09 -11.06
CA VAL A 27 20.49 26.67 -9.74
C VAL A 27 19.35 26.39 -8.76
N LEU A 28 18.08 26.56 -9.18
CA LEU A 28 16.91 26.28 -8.36
C LEU A 28 16.88 24.80 -7.90
N PHE A 29 17.09 23.85 -8.84
CA PHE A 29 17.15 22.44 -8.52
C PHE A 29 18.32 22.08 -7.60
N ALA A 30 19.50 22.71 -7.79
CA ALA A 30 20.63 22.50 -6.90
C ALA A 30 20.31 22.95 -5.46
N ILE A 31 19.70 24.13 -5.28
CA ILE A 31 19.27 24.63 -3.96
C ILE A 31 18.20 23.70 -3.36
N ALA A 32 17.20 23.29 -4.16
CA ALA A 32 16.15 22.38 -3.70
C ALA A 32 16.71 21.01 -3.28
N CYS A 33 17.67 20.45 -4.04
CA CYS A 33 18.37 19.23 -3.67
C CYS A 33 19.14 19.35 -2.35
N ILE A 34 19.89 20.44 -2.16
CA ILE A 34 20.63 20.68 -0.91
C ILE A 34 19.64 20.73 0.27
N TYR A 35 18.53 21.45 0.13
CA TYR A 35 17.48 21.46 1.16
C TYR A 35 16.92 20.05 1.42
N CYS A 36 16.51 19.32 0.37
CA CYS A 36 15.95 17.99 0.51
C CYS A 36 16.92 16.97 1.12
N LEU A 37 18.24 17.10 0.86
CA LEU A 37 19.25 16.27 1.51
C LEU A 37 19.32 16.48 3.03
N THR A 38 19.03 17.70 3.53
CA THR A 38 18.99 17.97 4.98
C THR A 38 17.71 17.46 5.66
N THR A 39 16.69 17.10 4.88
CA THR A 39 15.37 16.69 5.38
C THR A 39 15.08 15.20 5.17
N LEU A 40 15.99 14.42 4.57
CA LEU A 40 15.79 13.00 4.25
C LEU A 40 15.33 12.14 5.43
N ASN A 41 15.86 12.41 6.63
CA ASN A 41 15.59 11.62 7.84
C ASN A 41 14.48 12.23 8.72
N ARG A 42 13.71 13.20 8.24
CA ARG A 42 12.64 13.83 9.03
C ARG A 42 11.30 13.12 8.96
N ALA A 43 11.06 12.34 7.92
CA ALA A 43 9.85 11.53 7.81
C ALA A 43 9.96 10.34 8.76
N LYS A 44 8.97 10.14 9.61
CA LYS A 44 8.83 8.93 10.42
C LYS A 44 8.33 7.79 9.52
N VAL A 45 8.83 6.59 9.75
CA VAL A 45 8.39 5.37 9.06
C VAL A 45 7.68 4.50 10.07
N ASN A 46 6.40 4.25 9.82
CA ASN A 46 5.57 3.37 10.65
C ASN A 46 5.64 1.95 10.10
N THR A 47 5.94 0.99 10.98
CA THR A 47 6.07 -0.43 10.69
C THR A 47 4.81 -1.22 11.02
N GLU A 48 3.91 -0.66 11.84
CA GLU A 48 2.68 -1.33 12.28
C GLU A 48 1.59 -1.27 11.21
N LEU A 49 1.10 -2.44 10.76
CA LEU A 49 0.03 -2.54 9.77
C LEU A 49 -1.33 -2.18 10.35
N THR A 50 -1.53 -2.46 11.62
CA THR A 50 -2.77 -2.22 12.36
C THR A 50 -3.13 -0.74 12.45
N ASP A 51 -2.12 0.15 12.44
CA ASP A 51 -2.31 1.61 12.42
C ASP A 51 -2.96 2.12 11.14
N TYR A 52 -2.93 1.32 10.08
CA TYR A 52 -3.54 1.64 8.79
C TYR A 52 -4.93 1.03 8.61
N LEU A 53 -5.47 0.31 9.62
CA LEU A 53 -6.86 -0.12 9.61
C LEU A 53 -7.80 1.11 9.57
N PRO A 54 -8.98 1.00 8.94
CA PRO A 54 -9.94 2.10 8.97
C PRO A 54 -10.37 2.43 10.41
N ASP A 55 -10.40 3.72 10.76
CA ASP A 55 -10.81 4.20 12.10
C ASP A 55 -12.23 3.73 12.51
N THR A 56 -13.02 3.28 11.57
CA THR A 56 -14.37 2.77 11.78
C THR A 56 -14.44 1.29 12.11
N THR A 57 -13.33 0.57 12.06
CA THR A 57 -13.28 -0.86 12.41
C THR A 57 -13.25 -1.03 13.93
N GLU A 58 -13.90 -2.09 14.38
CA GLU A 58 -13.97 -2.45 15.80
C GLU A 58 -12.58 -2.75 16.36
N THR A 59 -11.76 -3.47 15.59
CA THR A 59 -10.37 -3.78 15.97
C THR A 59 -9.54 -2.51 16.17
N ARG A 60 -9.63 -1.51 15.27
CA ARG A 60 -8.86 -0.25 15.42
C ARG A 60 -9.29 0.51 16.68
N GLN A 61 -10.59 0.64 16.91
CA GLN A 61 -11.12 1.31 18.10
C GLN A 61 -10.70 0.59 19.38
N GLY A 62 -10.75 -0.74 19.38
CA GLY A 62 -10.31 -1.54 20.52
C GLY A 62 -8.79 -1.45 20.78
N LEU A 63 -7.96 -1.42 19.74
CA LEU A 63 -6.52 -1.20 19.87
C LEU A 63 -6.22 0.19 20.43
N ASP A 64 -6.91 1.24 19.97
CA ASP A 64 -6.74 2.60 20.51
C ASP A 64 -7.12 2.68 22.02
N ILE A 65 -8.11 1.90 22.46
CA ILE A 65 -8.47 1.78 23.88
C ILE A 65 -7.37 0.99 24.63
N MET A 66 -6.88 -0.10 24.05
CA MET A 66 -5.80 -0.88 24.64
C MET A 66 -4.56 -0.01 24.90
N ASP A 67 -4.14 0.78 23.92
CA ASP A 67 -2.96 1.65 24.03
C ASP A 67 -3.14 2.80 25.07
N GLN A 68 -4.38 3.24 25.29
CA GLN A 68 -4.66 4.36 26.19
C GLN A 68 -4.88 3.90 27.64
N GLU A 69 -5.48 2.73 27.86
CA GLU A 69 -5.95 2.33 29.18
C GLU A 69 -5.17 1.15 29.79
N PHE A 70 -4.44 0.37 28.98
CA PHE A 70 -3.74 -0.80 29.47
C PHE A 70 -2.24 -0.72 29.16
N THR A 71 -1.42 -1.15 30.10
CA THR A 71 0.01 -1.35 29.85
C THR A 71 0.20 -2.67 29.08
N THR A 72 0.87 -2.61 27.94
CA THR A 72 1.25 -3.80 27.17
C THR A 72 2.73 -4.07 27.41
N PHE A 73 3.04 -5.07 28.21
CA PHE A 73 4.41 -5.47 28.50
C PHE A 73 5.06 -6.14 27.29
N GLY A 74 6.36 -5.95 27.16
CA GLY A 74 7.16 -6.67 26.17
C GLY A 74 7.04 -8.18 26.35
N SER A 75 7.09 -8.94 25.29
CA SER A 75 7.03 -10.40 25.30
C SER A 75 8.05 -11.04 24.37
N ALA A 76 8.44 -12.30 24.67
CA ALA A 76 9.30 -13.09 23.81
C ALA A 76 8.95 -14.58 23.89
N LYS A 77 8.83 -15.25 22.74
CA LYS A 77 8.84 -16.71 22.63
C LYS A 77 10.19 -17.15 22.10
N ILE A 78 10.88 -18.01 22.83
CA ILE A 78 12.25 -18.44 22.52
C ILE A 78 12.27 -19.95 22.37
N LEU A 79 12.55 -20.41 21.16
CA LEU A 79 12.78 -21.83 20.90
C LEU A 79 14.26 -22.15 21.02
N VAL A 80 14.59 -23.07 21.91
CA VAL A 80 15.94 -23.63 22.08
C VAL A 80 15.95 -25.07 21.58
N THR A 81 16.86 -25.39 20.67
CA THR A 81 16.95 -26.73 20.09
C THR A 81 18.14 -27.52 20.61
N ASN A 82 18.05 -28.85 20.58
CA ASN A 82 19.07 -29.78 21.10
C ASN A 82 19.41 -29.57 22.58
N ILE A 83 18.41 -29.38 23.41
CA ILE A 83 18.50 -29.25 24.85
C ILE A 83 17.80 -30.42 25.53
N THR A 84 18.33 -30.89 26.64
CA THR A 84 17.62 -31.87 27.48
C THR A 84 16.65 -31.15 28.41
N TYR A 85 15.59 -31.83 28.87
CA TYR A 85 14.59 -31.25 29.77
C TYR A 85 15.21 -30.66 31.03
N GLU A 86 16.11 -31.42 31.72
CA GLU A 86 16.79 -30.95 32.93
C GLU A 86 17.59 -29.64 32.71
N ASN A 87 18.27 -29.51 31.54
CA ASN A 87 18.97 -28.28 31.20
C ASN A 87 18.00 -27.16 30.81
N ALA A 88 16.89 -27.51 30.14
CA ALA A 88 15.86 -26.55 29.80
C ALA A 88 15.22 -25.92 31.03
N LEU A 89 14.90 -26.73 32.04
CA LEU A 89 14.37 -26.25 33.32
C LEU A 89 15.37 -25.37 34.08
N LYS A 90 16.65 -25.76 34.05
CA LYS A 90 17.72 -24.94 34.65
C LYS A 90 17.86 -23.58 33.96
N GLU A 91 17.78 -23.55 32.62
CA GLU A 91 17.84 -22.28 31.89
C GLU A 91 16.57 -21.44 32.13
N ALA A 92 15.38 -22.05 32.24
CA ALA A 92 14.15 -21.33 32.60
C ALA A 92 14.30 -20.56 33.90
N ARG A 93 14.75 -21.21 34.96
CA ARG A 93 15.03 -20.58 36.27
C ARG A 93 16.14 -19.51 36.20
N ALA A 94 17.15 -19.70 35.37
CA ALA A 94 18.22 -18.69 35.19
C ALA A 94 17.72 -17.48 34.35
N LEU A 95 16.77 -17.65 33.47
CA LEU A 95 16.14 -16.56 32.72
C LEU A 95 15.25 -15.69 33.61
N GLU A 96 14.56 -16.29 34.56
CA GLU A 96 13.68 -15.59 35.49
C GLU A 96 14.49 -14.69 36.47
N GLU A 97 15.75 -15.04 36.80
CA GLU A 97 16.66 -14.18 37.59
C GLU A 97 17.18 -12.96 36.80
N ILE A 98 16.92 -12.84 35.51
CA ILE A 98 17.39 -11.71 34.69
C ILE A 98 16.55 -10.47 34.99
N LYS A 99 17.22 -9.41 35.48
CA LYS A 99 16.53 -8.14 35.73
C LYS A 99 15.84 -7.58 34.50
N GLY A 100 14.55 -7.29 34.63
CA GLY A 100 13.68 -6.81 33.57
C GLY A 100 12.81 -7.91 32.94
N ILE A 101 12.92 -9.15 33.43
CA ILE A 101 12.00 -10.25 33.18
C ILE A 101 11.04 -10.37 34.35
N SER A 102 9.75 -10.29 34.09
CA SER A 102 8.67 -10.44 35.06
C SER A 102 8.32 -11.90 35.31
N SER A 103 8.26 -12.71 34.24
CA SER A 103 7.96 -14.14 34.35
C SER A 103 8.51 -14.92 33.15
N VAL A 104 8.78 -16.21 33.38
CA VAL A 104 9.19 -17.20 32.38
C VAL A 104 8.26 -18.40 32.47
N SER A 105 7.42 -18.56 31.44
CA SER A 105 6.54 -19.73 31.36
C SER A 105 7.30 -20.91 30.74
N PHE A 106 7.49 -21.96 31.56
CA PHE A 106 8.06 -23.25 31.17
C PHE A 106 7.59 -24.33 32.14
N TYR A 107 7.27 -25.53 31.68
CA TYR A 107 6.75 -26.62 32.50
C TYR A 107 7.76 -27.11 33.56
N ASP A 108 7.39 -27.13 34.83
CA ASP A 108 8.19 -27.63 35.96
C ASP A 108 7.52 -28.80 36.68
N TRP A 109 8.12 -30.01 36.60
CA TRP A 109 7.66 -31.21 37.27
C TRP A 109 7.68 -31.15 38.81
N ASP A 110 8.53 -30.31 39.36
CA ASP A 110 8.73 -30.21 40.79
C ASP A 110 7.76 -29.24 41.45
N ASP A 111 7.07 -28.43 40.66
CA ASP A 111 6.06 -27.49 41.13
C ASP A 111 4.71 -28.26 41.30
N LYS A 112 4.52 -28.83 42.47
CA LYS A 112 3.36 -29.68 42.82
C LYS A 112 2.11 -28.90 43.21
N ASP A 113 2.28 -27.61 43.48
CA ASP A 113 1.19 -26.75 43.96
C ASP A 113 0.82 -25.70 42.91
N GLY A 114 1.26 -25.88 41.64
CA GLY A 114 1.37 -24.84 40.72
C GLY A 114 0.43 -24.78 39.53
N ALA A 115 0.64 -23.76 38.77
CA ALA A 115 -0.11 -23.30 37.61
C ALA A 115 -0.13 -24.26 36.40
N TYR A 116 0.49 -25.45 36.50
CA TYR A 116 0.69 -26.39 35.36
C TYR A 116 0.03 -27.77 35.57
N GLU A 117 -0.91 -27.91 36.50
CA GLU A 117 -1.48 -29.23 36.84
C GLU A 117 -2.29 -29.87 35.68
N ASP A 118 -2.83 -29.03 34.81
CA ASP A 118 -3.58 -29.43 33.60
C ASP A 118 -2.77 -29.26 32.29
N ASP A 119 -1.55 -28.68 32.31
CA ASP A 119 -0.77 -28.43 31.12
C ASP A 119 -0.07 -29.70 30.59
N ASP A 120 -0.04 -29.87 29.26
CA ASP A 120 0.72 -30.95 28.62
C ASP A 120 2.19 -30.47 28.41
N ILE A 121 3.14 -31.21 28.97
CA ILE A 121 4.59 -30.98 28.75
C ILE A 121 4.94 -30.78 27.28
N SER A 122 4.15 -31.34 26.36
CA SER A 122 4.37 -31.25 24.93
C SER A 122 4.24 -29.83 24.37
N ASP A 123 3.61 -28.89 25.12
CA ASP A 123 3.44 -27.50 24.74
C ASP A 123 4.68 -26.66 25.06
N TYR A 124 5.52 -27.13 25.98
CA TYR A 124 6.74 -26.46 26.43
C TYR A 124 8.03 -27.21 26.00
N TYR A 125 7.97 -28.55 25.90
CA TYR A 125 9.14 -29.36 25.57
C TYR A 125 8.78 -30.55 24.69
N LYS A 126 9.33 -30.54 23.44
CA LYS A 126 9.06 -31.57 22.42
C LYS A 126 10.26 -31.77 21.49
N ASP A 127 10.56 -33.01 21.12
CA ASP A 127 11.64 -33.35 20.16
C ASP A 127 13.03 -32.75 20.53
N ALA A 128 13.39 -32.75 21.83
CA ALA A 128 14.59 -32.07 22.36
C ALA A 128 14.65 -30.57 22.04
N CYS A 129 13.51 -29.95 21.96
CA CYS A 129 13.32 -28.51 21.83
C CYS A 129 12.55 -27.98 23.03
N ALA A 130 12.99 -26.84 23.60
CA ALA A 130 12.29 -26.14 24.67
C ALA A 130 11.73 -24.82 24.13
N LEU A 131 10.49 -24.50 24.49
CA LEU A 131 9.84 -23.22 24.22
C LEU A 131 9.69 -22.45 25.54
N TYR A 132 10.35 -21.30 25.63
CA TYR A 132 10.17 -20.36 26.72
C TYR A 132 9.29 -19.22 26.28
N SER A 133 8.27 -18.87 27.08
CA SER A 133 7.50 -17.65 26.91
C SER A 133 7.87 -16.68 28.04
N LEU A 134 8.41 -15.51 27.66
CA LEU A 134 8.89 -14.49 28.59
C LEU A 134 7.96 -13.29 28.55
N THR A 135 7.67 -12.73 29.75
CA THR A 135 7.03 -11.41 29.90
C THR A 135 8.04 -10.48 30.54
N PHE A 136 8.16 -9.26 30.05
CA PHE A 136 9.07 -8.25 30.56
C PHE A 136 8.38 -7.41 31.67
N GLU A 137 9.16 -6.76 32.53
CA GLU A 137 8.66 -5.86 33.58
C GLU A 137 8.10 -4.52 33.03
N GLU A 138 8.54 -4.13 31.82
CA GLU A 138 8.19 -2.85 31.18
C GLU A 138 7.78 -3.06 29.71
N GLU A 139 7.32 -1.97 29.08
CA GLU A 139 6.95 -1.94 27.66
C GLU A 139 8.13 -2.31 26.75
N GLU A 140 7.84 -2.70 25.52
CA GLU A 140 8.81 -3.25 24.55
C GLU A 140 9.94 -2.27 24.17
N ASP A 141 9.66 -0.96 24.15
CA ASP A 141 10.60 0.08 23.70
C ASP A 141 11.52 0.61 24.82
N THR A 142 11.36 0.13 26.06
CA THR A 142 12.13 0.64 27.19
C THR A 142 13.57 0.15 27.18
N GLU A 143 14.46 0.92 27.79
CA GLU A 143 15.88 0.57 27.91
C GLU A 143 16.08 -0.68 28.80
N LEU A 144 15.16 -0.93 29.74
CA LEU A 144 15.19 -2.11 30.61
C LEU A 144 14.88 -3.37 29.81
N SER A 145 13.78 -3.38 29.05
CA SER A 145 13.37 -4.50 28.21
C SER A 145 14.41 -4.84 27.14
N GLN A 146 15.00 -3.82 26.50
CA GLN A 146 16.09 -4.01 25.52
C GLN A 146 17.36 -4.61 26.15
N LYS A 147 17.71 -4.23 27.39
CA LYS A 147 18.84 -4.84 28.11
C LYS A 147 18.51 -6.25 28.55
N ALA A 148 17.29 -6.51 29.00
CA ALA A 148 16.87 -7.83 29.42
C ALA A 148 16.94 -8.83 28.26
N ILE A 149 16.39 -8.53 27.07
CA ILE A 149 16.49 -9.43 25.91
C ILE A 149 17.94 -9.63 25.45
N ALA A 150 18.81 -8.62 25.56
CA ALA A 150 20.23 -8.78 25.26
C ALA A 150 20.92 -9.73 26.25
N ASN A 151 20.58 -9.67 27.54
CA ASN A 151 21.09 -10.60 28.56
C ASN A 151 20.56 -12.02 28.33
N VAL A 152 19.31 -12.18 27.92
CA VAL A 152 18.73 -13.47 27.54
C VAL A 152 19.48 -14.09 26.35
N ARG A 153 19.81 -13.29 25.32
CA ARG A 153 20.64 -13.74 24.19
C ARG A 153 22.04 -14.16 24.61
N GLU A 154 22.63 -13.46 25.55
CA GLU A 154 23.95 -13.83 26.09
C GLU A 154 23.88 -15.10 26.96
N GLN A 155 22.84 -15.29 27.77
CA GLN A 155 22.61 -16.50 28.58
C GLN A 155 22.48 -17.74 27.70
N LEU A 156 21.70 -17.65 26.62
CA LEU A 156 21.41 -18.78 25.74
C LEU A 156 22.40 -18.94 24.56
N LYS A 157 23.52 -18.18 24.52
CA LYS A 157 24.46 -18.15 23.39
C LYS A 157 25.12 -19.50 23.04
N GLU A 158 25.20 -20.45 24.00
CA GLU A 158 25.78 -21.78 23.78
C GLU A 158 24.82 -22.72 23.03
N TYR A 159 23.55 -22.35 22.94
CA TYR A 159 22.49 -23.12 22.30
C TYR A 159 22.13 -22.53 20.91
N GLN A 160 21.51 -23.35 20.09
CA GLN A 160 20.89 -22.89 18.89
C GLN A 160 19.49 -22.37 19.19
N THR A 161 19.29 -21.07 19.14
CA THR A 161 18.10 -20.36 19.55
C THR A 161 17.38 -19.66 18.43
N TYR A 162 16.05 -19.53 18.55
CA TYR A 162 15.18 -18.79 17.64
C TYR A 162 14.31 -17.86 18.47
N PHE A 163 14.48 -16.54 18.27
CA PHE A 163 13.81 -15.49 19.04
C PHE A 163 12.63 -14.93 18.25
N TYR A 164 11.44 -15.05 18.80
CA TYR A 164 10.22 -14.38 18.34
C TYR A 164 9.80 -13.41 19.45
N THR A 165 10.10 -12.14 19.32
CA THR A 165 9.94 -11.15 20.39
C THR A 165 9.38 -9.84 19.85
N THR A 166 8.61 -9.12 20.68
CA THR A 166 8.18 -7.76 20.43
C THR A 166 9.30 -6.76 20.79
N VAL A 167 10.18 -7.10 21.74
CA VAL A 167 11.29 -6.27 22.18
C VAL A 167 12.47 -6.33 21.20
N ASP A 168 13.14 -5.19 20.96
CA ASP A 168 14.31 -5.07 20.04
C ASP A 168 13.99 -5.47 18.58
N LYS A 169 12.77 -5.21 18.14
CA LYS A 169 12.30 -5.46 16.79
C LYS A 169 12.81 -4.36 15.84
N ASP A 170 14.11 -4.35 15.51
CA ASP A 170 14.66 -3.37 14.56
C ASP A 170 14.36 -3.74 13.10
N ASP A 171 13.06 -3.91 12.79
CA ASP A 171 12.58 -4.12 11.43
C ASP A 171 12.98 -2.96 10.51
N ASN A 172 13.12 -1.76 11.06
CA ASN A 172 13.55 -0.57 10.34
C ASN A 172 15.01 -0.61 9.87
N ALA A 173 15.94 -1.16 10.65
CA ALA A 173 17.35 -1.25 10.23
C ALA A 173 17.53 -2.32 9.15
N ALA A 174 16.95 -3.51 9.34
CA ALA A 174 16.96 -4.58 8.35
C ALA A 174 16.32 -4.12 7.03
N LEU A 175 15.17 -3.46 7.10
CA LEU A 175 14.48 -2.91 5.93
C LEU A 175 15.31 -1.81 5.23
N LYS A 176 15.98 -0.92 5.97
CA LYS A 176 16.87 0.12 5.40
C LYS A 176 18.06 -0.49 4.67
N GLU A 177 18.63 -1.58 5.16
CA GLU A 177 19.74 -2.27 4.51
C GLU A 177 19.29 -2.98 3.23
N ASP A 178 18.18 -3.73 3.28
CA ASP A 178 17.56 -4.35 2.11
C ASP A 178 17.24 -3.29 1.04
N MET A 179 16.69 -2.15 1.43
CA MET A 179 16.33 -1.07 0.50
C MET A 179 17.53 -0.45 -0.21
N LYS A 180 18.67 -0.26 0.47
CA LYS A 180 19.91 0.19 -0.17
C LYS A 180 20.36 -0.81 -1.23
N GLY A 181 20.32 -2.10 -0.92
CA GLY A 181 20.65 -3.18 -1.85
C GLY A 181 19.72 -3.20 -3.07
N ILE A 182 18.41 -3.14 -2.84
CA ILE A 182 17.38 -3.14 -3.89
C ILE A 182 17.55 -1.93 -4.82
N LEU A 183 17.72 -0.72 -4.26
CA LEU A 183 17.92 0.50 -5.06
C LEU A 183 19.20 0.43 -5.89
N ALA A 184 20.29 -0.09 -5.35
CA ALA A 184 21.54 -0.27 -6.08
C ALA A 184 21.40 -1.27 -7.24
N VAL A 185 20.71 -2.39 -7.01
CA VAL A 185 20.44 -3.39 -8.06
C VAL A 185 19.46 -2.83 -9.11
N ALA A 186 18.42 -2.13 -8.71
CA ALA A 186 17.50 -1.47 -9.63
C ALA A 186 18.24 -0.44 -10.51
N ALA A 187 19.10 0.40 -9.93
CA ALA A 187 19.92 1.35 -10.67
C ALA A 187 20.88 0.65 -11.65
N ALA A 188 21.51 -0.46 -11.23
CA ALA A 188 22.38 -1.26 -12.10
C ALA A 188 21.62 -1.89 -13.27
N ILE A 189 20.40 -2.42 -13.04
CA ILE A 189 19.51 -2.96 -14.08
C ILE A 189 19.16 -1.86 -15.08
N ILE A 190 18.74 -0.68 -14.61
CA ILE A 190 18.40 0.45 -15.47
C ILE A 190 19.59 0.87 -16.31
N LEU A 191 20.76 1.02 -15.70
CA LEU A 191 22.00 1.35 -16.41
C LEU A 191 22.33 0.32 -17.49
N LEU A 192 22.18 -0.96 -17.18
CA LEU A 192 22.43 -2.05 -18.13
C LEU A 192 21.42 -2.01 -19.29
N VAL A 193 20.12 -1.88 -19.01
CA VAL A 193 19.09 -1.81 -20.06
C VAL A 193 19.31 -0.58 -20.94
N LEU A 194 19.58 0.59 -20.35
CA LEU A 194 19.87 1.81 -21.10
C LEU A 194 21.13 1.68 -21.93
N LEU A 195 22.16 0.97 -21.46
CA LEU A 195 23.39 0.72 -22.24
C LEU A 195 23.10 0.00 -23.57
N PHE A 196 22.12 -0.92 -23.55
CA PHE A 196 21.72 -1.63 -24.76
C PHE A 196 20.71 -0.88 -25.65
N THR A 197 19.88 -0.03 -25.05
CA THR A 197 18.74 0.57 -25.76
C THR A 197 18.98 2.02 -26.19
N SER A 198 19.89 2.76 -25.54
CA SER A 198 20.21 4.14 -25.88
C SER A 198 20.93 4.29 -27.23
N GLY A 199 20.82 5.47 -27.82
CA GLY A 199 21.55 5.84 -29.06
C GLY A 199 22.84 6.60 -28.78
N THR A 200 23.06 7.03 -27.51
CA THR A 200 24.26 7.77 -27.10
C THR A 200 24.55 7.52 -25.62
N TYR A 201 25.81 7.33 -25.25
CA TYR A 201 26.17 7.11 -23.84
C TYR A 201 25.85 8.32 -22.95
N MET A 202 25.82 9.55 -23.50
CA MET A 202 25.47 10.75 -22.75
C MET A 202 23.99 10.80 -22.35
N GLU A 203 23.12 10.14 -23.11
CA GLU A 203 21.71 9.93 -22.78
C GLU A 203 21.54 9.27 -21.41
N ILE A 204 22.31 8.21 -21.14
CA ILE A 204 22.29 7.48 -19.87
C ILE A 204 22.65 8.41 -18.70
N VAL A 205 23.70 9.24 -18.86
CA VAL A 205 24.13 10.18 -17.82
C VAL A 205 23.04 11.22 -17.53
N ILE A 206 22.41 11.77 -18.58
CA ILE A 206 21.34 12.76 -18.46
C ILE A 206 20.15 12.15 -17.72
N PHE A 207 19.75 10.93 -18.09
CA PHE A 207 18.63 10.23 -17.44
C PHE A 207 18.91 9.95 -15.96
N MET A 208 20.06 9.36 -15.66
CA MET A 208 20.42 9.03 -14.27
C MET A 208 20.48 10.28 -13.39
N MET A 209 21.08 11.38 -13.87
CA MET A 209 21.12 12.63 -13.11
C MET A 209 19.72 13.23 -12.91
N THR A 210 18.86 13.21 -13.92
CA THR A 210 17.47 13.69 -13.83
C THR A 210 16.69 12.90 -12.78
N PHE A 211 16.86 11.56 -12.77
CA PHE A 211 16.16 10.68 -11.83
C PHE A 211 16.67 10.81 -10.41
N ILE A 212 17.99 10.92 -10.21
CA ILE A 212 18.56 11.15 -8.88
C ILE A 212 17.97 12.43 -8.27
N VAL A 213 17.91 13.51 -9.04
CA VAL A 213 17.30 14.76 -8.58
C VAL A 213 15.82 14.55 -8.22
N ALA A 214 15.05 13.86 -9.08
CA ALA A 214 13.63 13.59 -8.82
C ALA A 214 13.41 12.76 -7.54
N ILE A 215 14.23 11.73 -7.31
CA ILE A 215 14.17 10.87 -6.10
C ILE A 215 14.52 11.68 -4.86
N VAL A 216 15.59 12.49 -4.90
CA VAL A 216 16.00 13.35 -3.77
C VAL A 216 14.89 14.33 -3.40
N LEU A 217 14.25 14.95 -4.39
CA LEU A 217 13.13 15.86 -4.17
C LEU A 217 11.93 15.11 -3.55
N ASN A 218 11.60 13.93 -4.06
CA ASN A 218 10.49 13.14 -3.53
C ASN A 218 10.75 12.67 -2.10
N THR A 219 11.87 12.00 -1.85
CA THR A 219 12.20 11.45 -0.53
C THR A 219 12.40 12.57 0.50
N GLY A 220 13.12 13.65 0.12
CA GLY A 220 13.39 14.78 1.01
C GLY A 220 12.15 15.61 1.38
N THR A 221 11.02 15.43 0.70
CA THR A 221 9.75 16.09 1.01
C THR A 221 8.70 15.16 1.61
N ASN A 222 9.03 13.90 1.93
CA ASN A 222 8.09 12.96 2.55
C ASN A 222 7.60 13.44 3.92
N PHE A 223 8.42 14.19 4.66
CA PHE A 223 8.03 14.78 5.94
C PHE A 223 6.79 15.72 5.86
N TRP A 224 6.39 16.15 4.66
CA TRP A 224 5.12 16.91 4.49
C TRP A 224 3.88 16.10 4.87
N PHE A 225 3.99 14.78 4.84
CA PHE A 225 2.91 13.87 5.22
C PHE A 225 2.99 13.45 6.71
N GLY A 226 4.06 13.88 7.42
CA GLY A 226 4.34 13.52 8.80
C GLY A 226 4.95 12.12 8.90
N GLU A 227 4.14 11.12 8.70
CA GLU A 227 4.48 9.71 8.76
C GLU A 227 4.16 9.00 7.46
N ILE A 228 4.93 7.97 7.12
CA ILE A 228 4.72 7.13 5.93
C ILE A 228 4.89 5.65 6.31
N SER A 229 4.14 4.77 5.65
CA SER A 229 4.25 3.33 5.88
C SER A 229 5.60 2.79 5.39
N PHE A 230 6.06 1.71 6.03
CA PHE A 230 7.26 1.00 5.61
C PHE A 230 7.14 0.46 4.17
N VAL A 231 5.94 0.04 3.75
CA VAL A 231 5.65 -0.40 2.37
C VAL A 231 5.90 0.73 1.39
N THR A 232 5.35 1.91 1.68
CA THR A 232 5.54 3.11 0.85
C THR A 232 7.00 3.51 0.78
N ASN A 233 7.69 3.56 1.92
CA ASN A 233 9.11 3.91 2.01
C ASN A 233 9.97 2.95 1.19
N ALA A 234 9.66 1.66 1.24
CA ALA A 234 10.39 0.61 0.54
C ALA A 234 10.26 0.69 -0.98
N VAL A 235 9.05 0.91 -1.51
CA VAL A 235 8.81 0.76 -2.95
C VAL A 235 8.81 2.08 -3.72
N ALA A 236 8.59 3.23 -3.06
CA ALA A 236 8.36 4.50 -3.74
C ALA A 236 9.53 4.94 -4.61
N ALA A 237 10.78 4.85 -4.13
CA ALA A 237 11.96 5.28 -4.89
C ALA A 237 12.20 4.39 -6.12
N VAL A 238 12.01 3.07 -5.99
CA VAL A 238 12.21 2.10 -7.08
C VAL A 238 11.11 2.26 -8.13
N LEU A 239 9.86 2.40 -7.69
CA LEU A 239 8.74 2.64 -8.60
C LEU A 239 8.86 4.00 -9.30
N GLN A 240 9.25 5.05 -8.59
CA GLN A 240 9.51 6.36 -9.19
C GLN A 240 10.57 6.26 -10.30
N LEU A 241 11.67 5.58 -10.04
CA LEU A 241 12.75 5.39 -10.99
C LEU A 241 12.26 4.65 -12.25
N ALA A 242 11.50 3.56 -12.05
CA ALA A 242 10.98 2.75 -13.16
C ALA A 242 9.90 3.46 -13.99
N LEU A 243 9.02 4.24 -13.34
CA LEU A 243 7.92 4.95 -14.02
C LEU A 243 8.35 6.25 -14.69
N SER A 244 9.42 6.89 -14.20
CA SER A 244 9.87 8.20 -14.72
C SER A 244 10.65 8.11 -16.03
N ILE A 245 11.19 6.93 -16.32
CA ILE A 245 12.10 6.73 -17.47
C ILE A 245 11.41 6.98 -18.81
N ASP A 246 10.12 6.64 -18.93
CA ASP A 246 9.34 6.82 -20.15
C ASP A 246 9.24 8.28 -20.55
N TYR A 247 9.07 9.18 -19.60
CA TYR A 247 8.98 10.60 -19.82
C TYR A 247 10.29 11.18 -20.37
N ALA A 248 11.41 10.72 -19.82
CA ALA A 248 12.74 11.13 -20.27
C ALA A 248 13.05 10.61 -21.67
N ILE A 249 12.73 9.34 -21.96
CA ILE A 249 12.92 8.71 -23.29
C ILE A 249 12.12 9.47 -24.35
N ILE A 250 10.85 9.78 -24.11
CA ILE A 250 9.99 10.51 -25.06
C ILE A 250 10.62 11.88 -25.40
N LEU A 251 11.03 12.65 -24.39
CA LEU A 251 11.63 13.97 -24.63
C LEU A 251 12.96 13.86 -25.38
N PHE A 252 13.82 12.91 -25.00
CA PHE A 252 15.14 12.76 -25.60
C PHE A 252 15.04 12.26 -27.06
N HIS A 253 14.19 11.29 -27.34
CA HIS A 253 13.95 10.82 -28.72
C HIS A 253 13.40 11.94 -29.61
N ARG A 254 12.45 12.76 -29.11
CA ARG A 254 11.96 13.94 -29.85
C ARG A 254 13.08 14.96 -30.10
N PHE A 255 13.98 15.14 -29.11
CA PHE A 255 15.16 15.98 -29.30
C PHE A 255 16.07 15.44 -30.42
N MET A 256 16.38 14.16 -30.42
CA MET A 256 17.25 13.55 -31.45
C MET A 256 16.62 13.67 -32.84
N GLU A 257 15.30 13.44 -32.99
CA GLU A 257 14.57 13.62 -34.26
C GLU A 257 14.69 15.07 -34.79
N GLU A 258 14.54 16.07 -33.91
CA GLU A 258 14.61 17.49 -34.31
C GLU A 258 16.05 17.97 -34.53
N HIS A 259 17.02 17.39 -33.81
CA HIS A 259 18.43 17.76 -33.88
C HIS A 259 19.11 17.34 -35.19
N GLU A 260 18.53 16.38 -35.95
CA GLU A 260 19.01 16.05 -37.29
C GLU A 260 18.92 17.21 -38.27
N THR A 261 17.98 18.16 -38.04
CA THR A 261 17.69 19.27 -38.99
C THR A 261 17.82 20.66 -38.41
N LYS A 262 17.97 20.79 -37.06
CA LYS A 262 17.98 22.06 -36.33
C LYS A 262 19.17 22.19 -35.38
N GLU A 263 19.53 23.42 -35.08
CA GLU A 263 20.51 23.70 -34.01
C GLU A 263 20.00 23.24 -32.63
N THR A 264 20.91 22.91 -31.74
CA THR A 264 20.60 22.32 -30.42
C THR A 264 19.50 23.06 -29.64
N ILE A 265 19.61 24.42 -29.53
CA ILE A 265 18.65 25.22 -28.75
C ILE A 265 17.26 25.17 -29.37
N GLU A 266 17.19 25.31 -30.69
CA GLU A 266 15.93 25.23 -31.43
C GLU A 266 15.35 23.83 -31.42
N ALA A 267 16.19 22.79 -31.59
CA ALA A 267 15.81 21.38 -31.51
C ALA A 267 15.20 21.04 -30.15
N VAL A 268 15.84 21.43 -29.03
CA VAL A 268 15.30 21.20 -27.67
C VAL A 268 13.98 21.94 -27.46
N THR A 269 13.86 23.17 -27.96
CA THR A 269 12.63 23.98 -27.80
C THR A 269 11.46 23.34 -28.55
N VAL A 270 11.68 22.92 -29.78
CA VAL A 270 10.64 22.24 -30.58
C VAL A 270 10.30 20.85 -29.98
N ALA A 271 11.31 20.09 -29.62
CA ALA A 271 11.14 18.78 -28.97
C ALA A 271 10.30 18.89 -27.69
N LEU A 272 10.64 19.83 -26.80
CA LEU A 272 9.92 20.06 -25.55
C LEU A 272 8.46 20.46 -25.83
N SER A 273 8.20 21.36 -26.79
CA SER A 273 6.85 21.78 -27.13
C SER A 273 5.96 20.64 -27.66
N LYS A 274 6.55 19.64 -28.34
CA LYS A 274 5.87 18.45 -28.84
C LYS A 274 5.72 17.36 -27.76
N ALA A 275 6.73 17.22 -26.90
CA ALA A 275 6.77 16.20 -25.86
C ALA A 275 5.82 16.51 -24.68
N ILE A 276 5.63 17.78 -24.30
CA ILE A 276 4.77 18.16 -23.16
C ILE A 276 3.35 17.55 -23.27
N PRO A 277 2.60 17.67 -24.37
CA PRO A 277 1.26 17.07 -24.46
C PRO A 277 1.28 15.55 -24.40
N GLU A 278 2.27 14.91 -25.04
CA GLU A 278 2.42 13.45 -25.09
C GLU A 278 2.73 12.89 -23.69
N ILE A 279 3.71 13.44 -22.99
CA ILE A 279 4.10 13.08 -21.64
C ILE A 279 2.99 13.39 -20.64
N SER A 280 2.32 14.55 -20.76
CA SER A 280 1.26 14.94 -19.84
C SER A 280 0.04 14.02 -19.93
N SER A 281 -0.31 13.53 -21.12
CA SER A 281 -1.44 12.58 -21.23
C SER A 281 -1.12 11.22 -20.64
N SER A 282 0.09 10.71 -20.84
CA SER A 282 0.58 9.46 -20.24
C SER A 282 0.70 9.59 -18.72
N SER A 283 1.36 10.63 -18.23
CA SER A 283 1.51 10.83 -16.78
C SER A 283 0.17 11.00 -16.05
N LEU A 284 -0.84 11.58 -16.71
CA LEU A 284 -2.17 11.76 -16.12
C LEU A 284 -2.86 10.40 -15.91
N THR A 285 -2.67 9.43 -16.81
CA THR A 285 -3.19 8.06 -16.62
C THR A 285 -2.53 7.38 -15.43
N THR A 286 -1.21 7.51 -15.29
CA THR A 286 -0.46 6.96 -14.15
C THR A 286 -0.89 7.62 -12.83
N VAL A 287 -0.96 8.96 -12.78
CA VAL A 287 -1.45 9.72 -11.62
C VAL A 287 -2.88 9.32 -11.25
N SER A 288 -3.74 9.07 -12.23
CA SER A 288 -5.13 8.66 -11.95
C SER A 288 -5.22 7.30 -11.28
N GLY A 289 -4.34 6.36 -11.62
CA GLY A 289 -4.19 5.09 -10.90
C GLY A 289 -3.77 5.28 -9.45
N MET A 290 -2.83 6.20 -9.20
CA MET A 290 -2.39 6.52 -7.83
C MET A 290 -3.48 7.25 -7.03
N ILE A 291 -4.26 8.13 -7.67
CA ILE A 291 -5.42 8.78 -7.02
C ILE A 291 -6.50 7.75 -6.68
N ALA A 292 -6.71 6.72 -7.50
CA ALA A 292 -7.63 5.66 -7.16
C ALA A 292 -7.20 4.90 -5.88
N LEU A 293 -5.89 4.66 -5.70
CA LEU A 293 -5.35 4.08 -4.45
C LEU A 293 -5.64 4.96 -3.22
N MET A 294 -5.61 6.30 -3.35
CA MET A 294 -5.94 7.19 -2.23
C MET A 294 -7.38 7.06 -1.73
N LEU A 295 -8.27 6.43 -2.50
CA LEU A 295 -9.68 6.21 -2.16
C LEU A 295 -9.92 4.84 -1.50
N MET A 296 -8.86 4.11 -1.20
CA MET A 296 -8.87 2.86 -0.45
C MET A 296 -9.28 3.11 1.00
N GLN A 297 -9.98 2.16 1.61
CA GLN A 297 -10.32 2.24 3.04
C GLN A 297 -9.09 1.95 3.90
N PHE A 298 -8.26 1.00 3.48
CA PHE A 298 -7.01 0.68 4.16
C PHE A 298 -5.97 1.80 3.94
N GLY A 299 -5.48 2.39 5.02
CA GLY A 299 -4.67 3.63 5.04
C GLY A 299 -3.39 3.58 4.22
N ILE A 300 -2.76 2.40 4.05
CA ILE A 300 -1.55 2.22 3.21
C ILE A 300 -1.81 2.64 1.75
N GLY A 301 -3.04 2.40 1.23
CA GLY A 301 -3.38 2.83 -0.12
C GLY A 301 -3.35 4.35 -0.28
N MET A 302 -3.88 5.08 0.70
CA MET A 302 -3.83 6.54 0.73
C MET A 302 -2.38 7.05 0.82
N ASP A 303 -1.57 6.45 1.68
CA ASP A 303 -0.18 6.83 1.90
C ASP A 303 0.66 6.61 0.63
N LEU A 304 0.65 5.39 0.08
CA LEU A 304 1.36 5.05 -1.15
C LEU A 304 0.88 5.91 -2.35
N GLY A 305 -0.43 6.12 -2.47
CA GLY A 305 -1.02 6.94 -3.51
C GLY A 305 -0.52 8.39 -3.48
N ARG A 306 -0.46 9.00 -2.28
CA ARG A 306 0.06 10.38 -2.09
C ARG A 306 1.54 10.50 -2.43
N VAL A 307 2.37 9.60 -1.92
CA VAL A 307 3.82 9.62 -2.14
C VAL A 307 4.16 9.35 -3.61
N LEU A 308 3.51 8.38 -4.26
CA LEU A 308 3.74 8.09 -5.69
C LEU A 308 3.20 9.18 -6.61
N THR A 309 2.05 9.78 -6.33
CA THR A 309 1.55 10.94 -7.09
C THR A 309 2.55 12.08 -7.03
N LYS A 310 3.05 12.42 -5.84
CA LYS A 310 4.10 13.43 -5.65
C LYS A 310 5.38 13.05 -6.41
N ALA A 311 5.78 11.79 -6.38
CA ALA A 311 6.94 11.25 -7.08
C ALA A 311 6.85 11.47 -8.60
N ILE A 312 5.69 11.16 -9.20
CA ILE A 312 5.44 11.39 -10.63
C ILE A 312 5.47 12.88 -10.97
N VAL A 313 4.85 13.72 -10.13
CA VAL A 313 4.85 15.19 -10.33
C VAL A 313 6.28 15.74 -10.29
N PHE A 314 7.11 15.33 -9.32
CA PHE A 314 8.53 15.75 -9.30
C PHE A 314 9.31 15.23 -10.49
N SER A 315 9.03 14.01 -10.94
CA SER A 315 9.64 13.45 -12.15
C SER A 315 9.28 14.27 -13.40
N LEU A 316 8.03 14.69 -13.55
CA LEU A 316 7.61 15.57 -14.63
C LEU A 316 8.28 16.95 -14.56
N ILE A 317 8.34 17.53 -13.36
CA ILE A 317 9.01 18.82 -13.14
C ILE A 317 10.49 18.72 -13.51
N THR A 318 11.20 17.66 -13.12
CA THR A 318 12.60 17.48 -13.48
C THR A 318 12.79 17.24 -14.99
N VAL A 319 11.93 16.44 -15.63
CA VAL A 319 12.00 16.20 -17.08
C VAL A 319 11.68 17.46 -17.88
N PHE A 320 10.68 18.26 -17.49
CA PHE A 320 10.31 19.45 -18.26
C PHE A 320 11.23 20.66 -18.03
N PHE A 321 11.80 20.83 -16.84
CA PHE A 321 12.55 22.04 -16.49
C PHE A 321 14.06 21.81 -16.34
N LEU A 322 14.52 20.66 -15.84
CA LEU A 322 15.94 20.39 -15.64
C LEU A 322 16.56 19.68 -16.85
N MET A 323 15.91 18.65 -17.40
CA MET A 323 16.47 17.85 -18.48
C MET A 323 16.79 18.66 -19.76
N PRO A 324 15.97 19.65 -20.21
CA PRO A 324 16.34 20.50 -21.34
C PRO A 324 17.64 21.27 -21.12
N ALA A 325 17.89 21.73 -19.89
CA ALA A 325 19.14 22.39 -19.54
C ALA A 325 20.34 21.42 -19.67
N MET A 326 20.19 20.20 -19.17
CA MET A 326 21.22 19.17 -19.25
C MET A 326 21.52 18.75 -20.69
N ILE A 327 20.51 18.62 -21.54
CA ILE A 327 20.68 18.34 -22.99
C ILE A 327 21.48 19.43 -23.64
N VAL A 328 21.11 20.72 -23.44
CA VAL A 328 21.85 21.85 -24.03
C VAL A 328 23.29 21.94 -23.54
N MET A 329 23.52 21.73 -22.22
CA MET A 329 24.87 21.76 -21.64
C MET A 329 25.74 20.60 -22.12
N SER A 330 25.16 19.48 -22.45
CA SER A 330 25.83 18.23 -22.84
C SER A 330 25.85 18.01 -24.35
N SER A 331 25.33 18.94 -25.18
CA SER A 331 25.15 18.72 -26.61
C SER A 331 26.40 18.23 -27.33
N LYS A 332 27.58 18.84 -27.06
CA LYS A 332 28.87 18.41 -27.63
C LYS A 332 29.29 17.01 -27.26
N TRP A 333 28.88 16.53 -26.07
CA TRP A 333 29.14 15.17 -25.62
C TRP A 333 28.14 14.20 -26.21
N ILE A 334 26.88 14.61 -26.40
CA ILE A 334 25.85 13.83 -27.10
C ILE A 334 26.36 13.46 -28.49
N GLU A 335 26.77 14.46 -29.29
CA GLU A 335 27.30 14.26 -30.65
C GLU A 335 28.54 13.34 -30.69
N LYS A 336 29.45 13.43 -29.69
CA LYS A 336 30.67 12.64 -29.62
C LYS A 336 30.44 11.18 -29.22
N THR A 337 29.35 10.89 -28.51
CA THR A 337 29.05 9.58 -27.93
C THR A 337 27.94 8.82 -28.65
N VAL A 338 27.51 9.32 -29.83
CA VAL A 338 26.53 8.62 -30.68
C VAL A 338 27.07 7.26 -31.10
N HIS A 339 26.29 6.24 -30.93
CA HIS A 339 26.57 4.89 -31.41
C HIS A 339 25.32 4.26 -32.03
N LYS A 340 25.52 3.16 -32.76
CA LYS A 340 24.39 2.43 -33.34
C LYS A 340 23.60 1.74 -32.22
N SER A 341 22.30 1.99 -32.15
CA SER A 341 21.41 1.28 -31.20
C SER A 341 21.47 -0.23 -31.44
N PHE A 342 21.56 -1.00 -30.36
CA PHE A 342 21.51 -2.46 -30.39
C PHE A 342 20.08 -3.00 -30.51
N VAL A 343 19.05 -2.16 -30.42
CA VAL A 343 17.65 -2.58 -30.55
C VAL A 343 17.37 -2.99 -31.98
N PRO A 344 16.97 -4.26 -32.21
CA PRO A 344 16.74 -4.76 -33.58
C PRO A 344 15.41 -4.23 -34.13
N SER A 345 15.31 -4.12 -35.46
CA SER A 345 14.04 -3.92 -36.14
C SER A 345 13.16 -5.17 -36.01
N ILE A 346 11.92 -5.00 -35.54
CA ILE A 346 10.96 -6.10 -35.32
C ILE A 346 9.91 -6.22 -36.44
N ARG A 347 10.20 -5.76 -37.66
CA ARG A 347 9.25 -5.84 -38.78
C ARG A 347 8.78 -7.28 -39.06
N ILE A 348 9.66 -8.29 -38.86
CA ILE A 348 9.29 -9.71 -38.99
C ILE A 348 8.23 -10.07 -37.93
N TRP A 349 8.40 -9.63 -36.69
CA TRP A 349 7.40 -9.80 -35.64
C TRP A 349 6.08 -9.14 -36.01
N GLY A 350 6.10 -7.90 -36.50
CA GLY A 350 4.92 -7.20 -36.97
C GLY A 350 4.17 -7.94 -38.10
N GLN A 351 4.90 -8.54 -39.04
CA GLN A 351 4.34 -9.39 -40.10
C GLN A 351 3.65 -10.64 -39.49
N LEU A 352 4.30 -11.30 -38.56
CA LEU A 352 3.75 -12.47 -37.85
C LEU A 352 2.45 -12.10 -37.10
N VAL A 353 2.46 -11.00 -36.35
CA VAL A 353 1.29 -10.49 -35.60
C VAL A 353 0.12 -10.21 -36.56
N VAL A 354 0.36 -9.58 -37.71
CA VAL A 354 -0.69 -9.32 -38.73
C VAL A 354 -1.17 -10.61 -39.35
N ALA A 355 -0.29 -11.57 -39.63
CA ALA A 355 -0.65 -12.85 -40.28
C ALA A 355 -1.52 -13.73 -39.35
N THR A 356 -1.21 -13.76 -38.06
CA THR A 356 -1.86 -14.65 -37.06
C THR A 356 -3.12 -14.06 -36.46
N ARG A 357 -3.59 -12.88 -36.84
CA ARG A 357 -4.70 -12.14 -36.20
C ARG A 357 -5.99 -12.93 -36.03
N TYR A 358 -6.34 -13.84 -36.98
CA TYR A 358 -7.55 -14.64 -36.90
C TYR A 358 -7.45 -15.84 -35.95
N LEU A 359 -6.20 -16.22 -35.56
CA LEU A 359 -5.93 -17.29 -34.59
C LEU A 359 -5.71 -16.72 -33.18
N VAL A 360 -4.88 -15.68 -33.08
CA VAL A 360 -4.46 -15.12 -31.76
C VAL A 360 -5.61 -14.37 -31.08
N LEU A 361 -6.47 -13.68 -31.83
CA LEU A 361 -7.58 -12.93 -31.24
C LEU A 361 -8.62 -13.83 -30.52
N PRO A 362 -9.11 -14.96 -31.06
CA PRO A 362 -9.95 -15.90 -30.34
C PRO A 362 -9.21 -16.55 -29.13
N VAL A 363 -7.92 -16.87 -29.27
CA VAL A 363 -7.11 -17.38 -28.16
C VAL A 363 -6.98 -16.34 -27.05
N PHE A 364 -6.75 -15.07 -27.40
CA PHE A 364 -6.73 -13.97 -26.43
C PHE A 364 -8.05 -13.86 -25.66
N VAL A 365 -9.20 -13.93 -26.34
CA VAL A 365 -10.51 -13.90 -25.68
C VAL A 365 -10.69 -15.10 -24.75
N ALA A 366 -10.28 -16.29 -25.18
CA ALA A 366 -10.33 -17.50 -24.32
C ALA A 366 -9.43 -17.37 -23.09
N VAL A 367 -8.20 -16.89 -23.27
CA VAL A 367 -7.25 -16.65 -22.16
C VAL A 367 -7.73 -15.53 -21.23
N MET A 368 -8.35 -14.49 -21.79
CA MET A 368 -8.96 -13.41 -21.00
C MET A 368 -10.08 -13.93 -20.09
N ILE A 369 -11.01 -14.72 -20.64
CA ILE A 369 -12.11 -15.33 -19.88
C ILE A 369 -11.57 -16.31 -18.85
N GLY A 370 -10.64 -17.19 -19.24
CA GLY A 370 -9.96 -18.12 -18.34
C GLY A 370 -9.20 -17.41 -17.21
N GLY A 371 -8.47 -16.35 -17.53
CA GLY A 371 -7.77 -15.51 -16.55
C GLY A 371 -8.72 -14.83 -15.57
N CYS A 372 -9.87 -14.32 -16.07
CA CYS A 372 -10.90 -13.73 -15.22
C CYS A 372 -11.46 -14.76 -14.21
N ILE A 373 -11.80 -15.96 -14.67
CA ILE A 373 -12.33 -17.04 -13.81
C ILE A 373 -11.26 -17.50 -12.80
N LEU A 374 -10.02 -17.68 -13.23
CA LEU A 374 -8.94 -18.13 -12.36
C LEU A 374 -8.53 -17.04 -11.35
N SER A 375 -8.47 -15.77 -11.78
CA SER A 375 -8.19 -14.65 -10.88
C SER A 375 -9.25 -14.51 -9.78
N SER A 376 -10.52 -14.83 -10.06
CA SER A 376 -11.58 -14.82 -9.03
C SER A 376 -11.47 -15.96 -8.00
N ARG A 377 -10.61 -16.95 -8.27
CA ARG A 377 -10.31 -18.07 -7.36
C ARG A 377 -8.97 -17.90 -6.65
N CYS A 378 -8.35 -16.72 -6.75
CA CYS A 378 -7.11 -16.43 -6.03
C CYS A 378 -7.42 -16.37 -4.52
N GLU A 379 -6.71 -17.17 -3.75
CA GLU A 379 -6.77 -17.16 -2.30
C GLU A 379 -5.84 -16.05 -1.79
N TYR A 380 -6.42 -15.16 -0.98
CA TYR A 380 -5.70 -14.03 -0.39
C TYR A 380 -5.43 -14.32 1.07
N VAL A 381 -4.23 -13.97 1.50
CA VAL A 381 -3.79 -14.00 2.90
C VAL A 381 -3.69 -12.57 3.42
N TYR A 382 -3.99 -12.40 4.69
CA TYR A 382 -4.03 -11.11 5.39
C TYR A 382 -2.91 -11.06 6.43
N ASP A 383 -2.59 -12.17 7.11
CA ASP A 383 -1.41 -12.28 7.95
C ASP A 383 -0.12 -12.30 7.11
N HIS A 384 0.82 -11.43 7.48
CA HIS A 384 2.14 -11.36 6.83
C HIS A 384 3.02 -12.59 7.12
N GLY A 385 2.75 -13.30 8.21
CA GLY A 385 3.40 -14.56 8.61
C GLY A 385 3.05 -15.74 7.71
N SER A 386 1.88 -15.69 7.08
CA SER A 386 1.39 -16.75 6.18
C SER A 386 2.00 -16.71 4.77
N ILE A 387 2.91 -15.76 4.47
CA ILE A 387 3.49 -15.58 3.14
C ILE A 387 4.90 -16.17 3.09
N GLU A 388 5.17 -17.05 2.12
CA GLU A 388 6.53 -17.52 1.83
C GLU A 388 7.37 -16.43 1.16
N ALA A 389 8.41 -15.93 1.86
CA ALA A 389 9.44 -15.09 1.28
C ALA A 389 10.65 -15.93 0.84
N ASP A 390 11.29 -15.57 -0.30
CA ASP A 390 12.50 -16.24 -0.77
C ASP A 390 13.70 -16.00 0.19
N LYS A 391 13.66 -14.93 0.97
CA LYS A 391 14.61 -14.56 2.01
C LYS A 391 13.83 -14.22 3.27
N MET A 392 14.00 -15.01 4.34
CA MET A 392 13.37 -14.76 5.63
C MET A 392 14.34 -14.00 6.55
N ASN A 393 13.83 -13.05 7.34
CA ASN A 393 14.58 -12.45 8.44
C ASN A 393 14.59 -13.40 9.65
N GLU A 394 15.34 -13.04 10.71
CA GLU A 394 15.45 -13.84 11.95
C GLU A 394 14.08 -14.04 12.59
N TYR A 395 13.29 -12.98 12.70
CA TYR A 395 11.95 -12.98 13.28
C TYR A 395 11.01 -13.98 12.58
N MET A 396 10.89 -13.91 11.23
CA MET A 396 10.05 -14.84 10.48
C MET A 396 10.56 -16.28 10.51
N THR A 397 11.90 -16.45 10.50
CA THR A 397 12.51 -17.78 10.62
C THR A 397 12.16 -18.40 11.97
N SER A 398 12.19 -17.58 13.03
CA SER A 398 11.85 -17.99 14.39
C SER A 398 10.37 -18.35 14.52
N LYS A 399 9.46 -17.47 14.02
CA LYS A 399 8.01 -17.74 14.01
C LYS A 399 7.70 -19.06 13.32
N VAL A 400 8.13 -19.26 12.08
CA VAL A 400 7.88 -20.49 11.32
C VAL A 400 8.49 -21.72 12.01
N ARG A 401 9.63 -21.58 12.70
CA ARG A 401 10.27 -22.70 13.37
C ARG A 401 9.53 -23.09 14.63
N ILE A 402 9.04 -22.12 15.41
CA ILE A 402 8.20 -22.33 16.61
C ILE A 402 6.89 -23.00 16.18
N GLU A 403 6.17 -22.42 15.25
CA GLU A 403 4.87 -22.95 14.75
C GLU A 403 4.96 -24.35 14.14
N LYS A 404 6.13 -24.70 13.61
CA LYS A 404 6.37 -26.05 13.05
C LYS A 404 6.65 -27.10 14.12
N THR A 405 7.14 -26.71 15.30
CA THR A 405 7.52 -27.60 16.38
C THR A 405 6.41 -27.70 17.42
N PHE A 406 5.77 -26.58 17.74
CA PHE A 406 4.70 -26.44 18.73
C PHE A 406 3.40 -26.02 18.03
N GLU A 407 2.29 -26.14 18.72
CA GLU A 407 1.01 -25.71 18.20
C GLU A 407 0.96 -24.18 18.03
N VAL A 408 0.25 -23.72 16.97
CA VAL A 408 0.06 -22.28 16.74
C VAL A 408 -0.93 -21.75 17.75
N THR A 409 -0.51 -20.83 18.59
CA THR A 409 -1.37 -20.13 19.54
C THR A 409 -1.47 -18.64 19.18
N ASN A 410 -2.69 -18.10 19.23
CA ASN A 410 -2.99 -16.72 18.97
C ASN A 410 -3.64 -16.09 20.19
N THR A 411 -2.98 -15.09 20.79
CA THR A 411 -3.48 -14.36 21.95
C THR A 411 -4.35 -13.20 21.49
N MET A 412 -5.54 -13.12 22.05
CA MET A 412 -6.55 -12.12 21.74
C MET A 412 -7.17 -11.55 23.03
N ALA A 413 -7.89 -10.45 22.92
CA ALA A 413 -8.58 -9.86 24.05
C ALA A 413 -10.00 -9.42 23.70
N VAL A 414 -10.90 -9.55 24.66
CA VAL A 414 -12.21 -8.90 24.66
C VAL A 414 -12.15 -7.72 25.62
N VAL A 415 -12.41 -6.52 25.12
CA VAL A 415 -12.45 -5.28 25.89
C VAL A 415 -13.90 -4.85 26.07
N VAL A 416 -14.33 -4.67 27.31
CA VAL A 416 -15.71 -4.32 27.70
C VAL A 416 -15.70 -3.18 28.72
N PRO A 417 -16.78 -2.40 28.83
CA PRO A 417 -16.90 -1.39 29.89
C PRO A 417 -16.75 -1.99 31.29
N LYS A 418 -15.91 -1.36 32.11
CA LYS A 418 -15.56 -1.77 33.49
C LYS A 418 -16.75 -1.73 34.45
N GLY A 419 -16.75 -2.62 35.43
CA GLY A 419 -17.51 -2.50 36.67
C GLY A 419 -18.65 -3.51 36.87
N ASP A 420 -18.78 -4.53 36.02
CA ASP A 420 -19.76 -5.62 36.20
C ASP A 420 -19.08 -6.98 36.10
N TYR A 421 -18.36 -7.36 37.15
CA TYR A 421 -17.63 -8.61 37.22
C TYR A 421 -18.51 -9.86 36.98
N GLN A 422 -19.82 -9.79 37.32
CA GLN A 422 -20.74 -10.92 37.06
C GLN A 422 -20.99 -11.10 35.54
N LYS A 423 -21.05 -10.02 34.76
CA LYS A 423 -21.16 -10.15 33.30
C LYS A 423 -19.86 -10.60 32.69
N GLU A 424 -18.72 -10.11 33.20
CA GLU A 424 -17.40 -10.52 32.76
C GLU A 424 -17.21 -12.04 32.98
N ALA A 425 -17.53 -12.56 34.18
CA ALA A 425 -17.49 -13.98 34.48
C ALA A 425 -18.35 -14.81 33.50
N ARG A 426 -19.55 -14.35 33.12
CA ARG A 426 -20.38 -15.04 32.13
C ARG A 426 -19.83 -15.00 30.72
N ILE A 427 -19.10 -13.95 30.36
CA ILE A 427 -18.37 -13.90 29.09
C ILE A 427 -17.27 -14.94 29.12
N ILE A 428 -16.50 -15.00 30.20
CA ILE A 428 -15.44 -16.00 30.40
C ILE A 428 -15.99 -17.43 30.26
N GLU A 429 -17.02 -17.76 31.03
CA GLU A 429 -17.72 -19.06 30.92
C GLU A 429 -18.19 -19.39 29.50
N GLY A 430 -18.61 -18.35 28.75
CA GLY A 430 -19.04 -18.49 27.37
C GLY A 430 -17.87 -18.70 26.41
N LEU A 431 -16.73 -18.04 26.64
CA LEU A 431 -15.51 -18.19 25.84
C LEU A 431 -14.86 -19.56 26.00
N GLU A 432 -14.81 -20.08 27.24
CA GLU A 432 -14.28 -21.43 27.55
C GLU A 432 -15.05 -22.56 26.84
N GLN A 433 -16.30 -22.30 26.41
CA GLN A 433 -17.12 -23.27 25.65
C GLN A 433 -16.94 -23.15 24.13
N VAL A 434 -16.16 -22.18 23.67
CA VAL A 434 -15.92 -21.99 22.23
C VAL A 434 -14.81 -22.93 21.77
N ASP A 435 -15.06 -23.64 20.69
CA ASP A 435 -14.07 -24.52 20.07
C ASP A 435 -12.79 -23.78 19.72
N ARG A 436 -11.63 -24.38 20.01
CA ARG A 436 -10.27 -23.82 19.81
C ARG A 436 -9.88 -22.68 20.77
N VAL A 437 -10.74 -22.22 21.67
CA VAL A 437 -10.30 -21.38 22.79
C VAL A 437 -9.69 -22.30 23.84
N ASP A 438 -8.46 -22.01 24.22
CA ASP A 438 -7.63 -22.82 25.11
C ASP A 438 -7.65 -22.27 26.53
N THR A 439 -7.17 -21.05 26.72
CA THR A 439 -7.14 -20.37 28.02
C THR A 439 -7.90 -19.05 27.96
N VAL A 440 -8.56 -18.69 29.04
CA VAL A 440 -9.25 -17.41 29.22
C VAL A 440 -8.85 -16.82 30.56
N LEU A 441 -8.35 -15.59 30.58
CA LEU A 441 -7.91 -14.87 31.75
C LEU A 441 -8.59 -13.50 31.88
N GLY A 442 -9.24 -13.27 32.99
CA GLY A 442 -9.83 -11.98 33.38
C GLY A 442 -9.82 -11.86 34.89
N LEU A 443 -10.02 -10.66 35.43
CA LEU A 443 -10.11 -10.47 36.89
C LEU A 443 -11.21 -11.33 37.51
N SER A 444 -12.24 -11.67 36.74
CA SER A 444 -13.40 -12.38 37.21
C SER A 444 -13.23 -13.93 37.28
N ASN A 445 -12.06 -14.47 36.90
CA ASN A 445 -11.76 -15.89 37.03
C ASN A 445 -10.40 -16.20 37.71
N ILE A 446 -9.76 -15.20 38.32
CA ILE A 446 -8.55 -15.44 39.12
C ILE A 446 -8.92 -16.20 40.41
N GLU A 447 -8.39 -17.38 40.57
CA GLU A 447 -8.59 -18.24 41.73
C GLU A 447 -7.76 -17.72 42.92
N VAL A 448 -8.34 -17.82 44.12
CA VAL A 448 -7.74 -17.33 45.37
C VAL A 448 -7.40 -18.51 46.31
N ASP A 449 -7.94 -19.69 46.05
CA ASP A 449 -7.74 -20.89 46.84
C ASP A 449 -7.32 -22.09 45.98
N ASP A 450 -6.49 -22.99 46.53
CA ASP A 450 -5.94 -24.17 45.85
C ASP A 450 -7.00 -25.16 45.32
N ASN A 451 -8.25 -24.96 45.65
CA ASN A 451 -9.34 -25.82 45.23
C ASN A 451 -10.24 -25.21 44.14
N GLY A 452 -9.94 -24.04 43.66
CA GLY A 452 -10.72 -23.31 42.64
C GLY A 452 -12.16 -22.97 43.10
N LYS A 453 -12.42 -22.99 44.40
CA LYS A 453 -13.74 -22.73 44.98
C LYS A 453 -14.07 -21.23 45.03
N TYR A 454 -13.07 -20.40 45.22
CA TYR A 454 -13.24 -18.97 45.38
C TYR A 454 -12.39 -18.24 44.35
N ILE A 455 -13.04 -17.32 43.63
CA ILE A 455 -12.37 -16.37 42.70
C ILE A 455 -12.33 -14.99 43.32
N LEU A 456 -11.36 -14.18 42.90
CA LEU A 456 -11.02 -12.86 43.43
C LEU A 456 -12.20 -11.89 43.56
N VAL A 457 -13.19 -12.00 42.66
CA VAL A 457 -14.37 -11.13 42.62
C VAL A 457 -15.59 -11.72 43.37
N ASN A 458 -15.45 -12.89 44.02
CA ASN A 458 -16.52 -13.43 44.82
C ASN A 458 -16.85 -12.55 46.02
N GLU A 459 -18.13 -12.26 46.20
CA GLU A 459 -18.63 -11.56 47.37
C GLU A 459 -18.76 -12.58 48.55
N LEU A 460 -17.91 -12.44 49.57
CA LEU A 460 -17.89 -13.30 50.72
C LEU A 460 -18.56 -12.63 51.91
N THR A 461 -19.19 -13.43 52.76
CA THR A 461 -19.61 -13.06 54.10
C THR A 461 -18.40 -13.11 55.05
N PRO A 462 -18.47 -12.49 56.25
CA PRO A 462 -17.36 -12.54 57.23
C PRO A 462 -16.91 -13.97 57.58
N ARG A 463 -17.85 -14.95 57.56
CA ARG A 463 -17.54 -16.33 57.85
C ARG A 463 -16.80 -17.03 56.70
N GLU A 464 -17.28 -16.81 55.47
CA GLU A 464 -16.66 -17.36 54.26
C GLU A 464 -15.26 -16.79 54.09
N PHE A 465 -15.07 -15.48 54.34
CA PHE A 465 -13.76 -14.82 54.25
C PHE A 465 -12.78 -15.36 55.35
N ALA A 466 -13.29 -15.56 56.58
CA ALA A 466 -12.47 -16.13 57.66
C ALA A 466 -12.01 -17.58 57.33
N GLU A 467 -12.83 -18.36 56.62
CA GLU A 467 -12.51 -19.73 56.16
C GLU A 467 -11.44 -19.72 55.04
N VAL A 468 -11.54 -18.76 54.11
CA VAL A 468 -10.58 -18.65 52.98
C VAL A 468 -9.22 -18.10 53.42
N ALA A 469 -9.19 -17.09 54.28
CA ALA A 469 -7.98 -16.45 54.71
C ALA A 469 -7.33 -17.16 55.96
N ASP A 470 -7.94 -18.22 56.44
CA ASP A 470 -7.53 -18.94 57.70
C ASP A 470 -7.29 -17.99 58.89
N VAL A 471 -8.16 -16.99 59.06
CA VAL A 471 -8.08 -15.97 60.12
C VAL A 471 -9.30 -16.07 61.08
N ASP A 472 -9.15 -15.53 62.30
CA ASP A 472 -10.18 -15.53 63.32
C ASP A 472 -11.43 -14.73 62.85
N LEU A 473 -12.60 -15.35 62.96
CA LEU A 473 -13.89 -14.78 62.54
C LEU A 473 -14.18 -13.45 63.26
N ASP A 474 -13.81 -13.27 64.52
CA ASP A 474 -14.05 -12.02 65.24
C ASP A 474 -13.18 -10.86 64.71
N LEU A 475 -11.97 -11.17 64.26
CA LEU A 475 -11.13 -10.22 63.54
C LEU A 475 -11.77 -9.81 62.20
N VAL A 476 -12.20 -10.75 61.39
CA VAL A 476 -12.85 -10.47 60.09
C VAL A 476 -14.15 -9.66 60.26
N ARG A 477 -14.94 -9.91 61.30
CA ARG A 477 -16.11 -9.09 61.61
C ARG A 477 -15.74 -7.65 61.95
N ILE A 478 -14.61 -7.40 62.59
CA ILE A 478 -14.11 -6.08 62.84
C ILE A 478 -13.71 -5.38 61.54
N LEU A 479 -12.96 -6.06 60.65
CA LEU A 479 -12.58 -5.57 59.32
C LEU A 479 -13.80 -5.18 58.48
N TYR A 480 -14.83 -6.08 58.44
CA TYR A 480 -16.08 -5.81 57.72
C TYR A 480 -16.82 -4.59 58.24
N ARG A 481 -16.79 -4.32 59.57
CA ARG A 481 -17.36 -3.10 60.15
C ARG A 481 -16.59 -1.87 59.72
N PHE A 482 -15.25 -1.92 59.76
CA PHE A 482 -14.42 -0.79 59.34
C PHE A 482 -14.60 -0.49 57.85
N TYR A 483 -14.66 -1.52 57.01
CA TYR A 483 -14.96 -1.35 55.59
C TYR A 483 -16.35 -0.69 55.38
N ALA A 484 -17.38 -1.17 56.02
CA ALA A 484 -18.72 -0.60 55.92
C ALA A 484 -18.79 0.89 56.38
N ILE A 485 -17.96 1.25 57.35
CA ILE A 485 -17.83 2.64 57.84
C ILE A 485 -17.08 3.48 56.82
N ASP A 486 -15.95 2.97 56.29
CA ASP A 486 -15.13 3.64 55.27
C ASP A 486 -15.91 3.93 54.01
N LYS A 487 -16.69 3.00 53.54
CA LYS A 487 -17.56 3.11 52.34
C LYS A 487 -18.93 3.75 52.62
N GLU A 488 -19.18 4.34 53.84
CA GLU A 488 -20.43 4.96 54.23
C GLU A 488 -21.68 4.05 54.16
N GLN A 489 -21.48 2.70 54.15
CA GLN A 489 -22.53 1.69 54.03
C GLN A 489 -23.12 1.30 55.39
N TYR A 490 -23.49 2.28 56.22
CA TYR A 490 -24.00 2.08 57.58
C TYR A 490 -25.19 1.14 57.66
N GLY A 491 -26.02 1.03 56.62
CA GLY A 491 -27.16 0.14 56.56
C GLY A 491 -26.81 -1.37 56.57
N ALA A 492 -25.61 -1.73 56.10
CA ALA A 492 -25.17 -3.11 56.04
C ALA A 492 -24.96 -3.72 57.42
N PHE A 493 -24.20 -3.06 58.29
CA PHE A 493 -23.92 -3.57 59.64
C PHE A 493 -25.12 -3.33 60.62
N MET A 494 -26.02 -2.40 60.32
CA MET A 494 -27.23 -2.18 61.13
C MET A 494 -28.28 -3.29 60.95
N LYS A 495 -28.28 -4.03 59.84
CA LYS A 495 -29.22 -5.12 59.58
C LYS A 495 -28.66 -6.44 60.12
N ASN A 496 -27.64 -6.98 59.56
CA ASN A 496 -26.97 -8.21 59.97
C ASN A 496 -25.57 -8.26 59.31
N LEU A 497 -24.53 -8.08 60.10
CA LEU A 497 -23.17 -8.10 59.63
C LEU A 497 -22.78 -9.45 59.03
N ASP A 498 -23.30 -10.56 59.59
CA ASP A 498 -23.00 -11.91 59.14
C ASP A 498 -23.61 -12.25 57.76
N GLU A 499 -24.47 -11.40 57.20
CA GLU A 499 -25.03 -11.50 55.83
C GLU A 499 -24.45 -10.48 54.87
N TYR A 500 -23.59 -9.59 55.39
CA TYR A 500 -22.96 -8.54 54.55
C TYR A 500 -21.87 -9.19 53.72
N ARG A 501 -21.92 -8.95 52.40
CA ARG A 501 -20.97 -9.53 51.46
C ARG A 501 -20.07 -8.45 50.89
N ILE A 502 -18.80 -8.75 50.78
CA ILE A 502 -17.78 -7.85 50.20
C ILE A 502 -16.95 -8.72 49.22
N PRO A 503 -16.62 -8.19 48.02
CA PRO A 503 -15.68 -8.84 47.11
C PRO A 503 -14.32 -9.04 47.77
N ILE A 504 -13.68 -10.18 47.54
CA ILE A 504 -12.34 -10.47 48.10
C ILE A 504 -11.36 -9.38 47.71
N ILE A 505 -11.37 -8.99 46.43
CA ILE A 505 -10.51 -7.92 45.89
C ILE A 505 -10.61 -6.62 46.67
N ASP A 506 -11.83 -6.20 47.02
CA ASP A 506 -12.06 -4.95 47.77
C ASP A 506 -11.62 -5.07 49.21
N MET A 507 -11.70 -6.24 49.79
CA MET A 507 -11.27 -6.49 51.16
C MET A 507 -9.76 -6.54 51.27
N VAL A 508 -9.04 -7.12 50.32
CA VAL A 508 -7.58 -7.16 50.27
C VAL A 508 -7.03 -5.72 50.17
N ASP A 509 -7.53 -4.93 49.24
CA ASP A 509 -7.16 -3.52 49.12
C ASP A 509 -7.41 -2.73 50.41
N PHE A 510 -8.58 -2.97 51.01
CA PHE A 510 -8.92 -2.30 52.27
C PHE A 510 -7.98 -2.67 53.40
N ILE A 511 -7.63 -3.94 53.54
CA ILE A 511 -6.70 -4.42 54.59
C ILE A 511 -5.32 -3.80 54.37
N TYR A 512 -4.80 -3.82 53.15
CA TYR A 512 -3.52 -3.22 52.81
C TYR A 512 -3.53 -1.70 53.10
N ASP A 513 -4.54 -0.98 52.70
CA ASP A 513 -4.72 0.44 52.97
C ASP A 513 -4.77 0.77 54.48
N GLN A 514 -5.43 -0.08 55.28
CA GLN A 514 -5.50 0.14 56.74
C GLN A 514 -4.17 -0.21 57.45
N LYS A 515 -3.43 -1.18 56.92
CA LYS A 515 -2.07 -1.54 57.37
C LYS A 515 -1.09 -0.38 57.10
N GLU A 516 -1.07 0.16 55.91
CA GLU A 516 -0.23 1.31 55.55
C GLU A 516 -0.54 2.58 56.39
N LYS A 517 -1.79 2.78 56.74
CA LYS A 517 -2.23 3.87 57.62
C LYS A 517 -1.88 3.60 59.10
N GLY A 518 -1.39 2.40 59.44
CA GLY A 518 -1.09 2.01 60.81
C GLY A 518 -2.34 1.85 61.70
N ALA A 519 -3.50 1.62 61.09
CA ALA A 519 -4.78 1.41 61.76
C ALA A 519 -5.02 -0.03 62.19
N ILE A 520 -4.33 -0.97 61.53
CA ILE A 520 -4.35 -2.40 61.83
C ILE A 520 -2.91 -2.86 62.04
N ASP A 521 -2.67 -3.66 63.09
CA ASP A 521 -1.39 -4.29 63.40
C ASP A 521 -1.57 -5.78 63.12
N LEU A 522 -0.91 -6.27 62.04
CA LEU A 522 -0.88 -7.69 61.66
C LEU A 522 0.40 -8.33 62.15
N ASP A 523 0.38 -9.62 62.36
CA ASP A 523 1.65 -10.34 62.61
C ASP A 523 2.54 -10.37 61.39
N ASP A 524 3.82 -10.74 61.59
CA ASP A 524 4.79 -10.62 60.49
C ASP A 524 4.46 -11.51 59.29
N ASP A 525 3.98 -12.75 59.51
CA ASP A 525 3.64 -13.71 58.48
C ASP A 525 2.41 -13.22 57.67
N LEU A 526 1.32 -12.85 58.35
CA LEU A 526 0.10 -12.34 57.69
C LEU A 526 0.33 -10.98 56.98
N SER A 527 1.28 -10.21 57.52
CA SER A 527 1.68 -8.94 56.89
C SER A 527 2.39 -9.17 55.55
N GLU A 528 3.28 -10.19 55.45
CA GLU A 528 3.97 -10.58 54.23
C GLU A 528 2.96 -11.13 53.20
N ASP A 529 2.06 -12.02 53.61
CA ASP A 529 0.99 -12.59 52.74
C ASP A 529 0.08 -11.49 52.15
N VAL A 530 -0.31 -10.48 52.94
CA VAL A 530 -1.13 -9.33 52.47
C VAL A 530 -0.35 -8.46 51.49
N ASP A 531 0.94 -8.23 51.68
CA ASP A 531 1.78 -7.46 50.80
C ASP A 531 1.93 -8.19 49.43
N ASP A 532 2.25 -9.49 49.46
CA ASP A 532 2.43 -10.32 48.26
C ASP A 532 1.12 -10.42 47.44
N LEU A 533 -0.02 -10.65 48.14
CA LEU A 533 -1.32 -10.71 47.50
C LEU A 533 -1.74 -9.35 46.90
N HIS A 534 -1.45 -8.23 47.61
CA HIS A 534 -1.73 -6.89 47.07
C HIS A 534 -0.85 -6.56 45.89
N GLU A 535 0.43 -6.94 45.86
CA GLU A 535 1.33 -6.76 44.73
C GLU A 535 0.85 -7.56 43.50
N ALA A 536 0.51 -8.84 43.71
CA ALA A 536 -0.05 -9.70 42.66
C ALA A 536 -1.36 -9.12 42.09
N LEU A 537 -2.25 -8.65 42.99
CA LEU A 537 -3.50 -8.00 42.63
C LEU A 537 -3.29 -6.70 41.84
N SER A 538 -2.35 -5.87 42.28
CA SER A 538 -1.99 -4.62 41.60
C SER A 538 -1.49 -4.89 40.19
N ASN A 539 -0.63 -5.88 40.02
CA ASN A 539 -0.11 -6.31 38.72
C ASN A 539 -1.24 -6.86 37.80
N ALA A 540 -2.14 -7.68 38.35
CA ALA A 540 -3.29 -8.19 37.61
C ALA A 540 -4.22 -7.07 37.15
N ARG A 541 -4.52 -6.10 38.02
CA ARG A 541 -5.32 -4.94 37.67
C ARG A 541 -4.67 -4.09 36.59
N GLN A 542 -3.38 -3.81 36.71
CA GLN A 542 -2.67 -3.02 35.66
C GLN A 542 -2.78 -3.64 34.28
N GLN A 543 -2.85 -4.98 34.21
CA GLN A 543 -2.97 -5.71 32.97
C GLN A 543 -4.43 -5.87 32.49
N LEU A 544 -5.37 -6.08 33.40
CA LEU A 544 -6.73 -6.53 33.06
C LEU A 544 -7.80 -5.46 33.28
N GLU A 545 -7.51 -4.36 33.97
CA GLU A 545 -8.47 -3.33 34.31
C GLU A 545 -7.91 -1.93 34.08
N GLY A 546 -8.49 -1.15 33.15
CA GLY A 546 -8.16 0.25 32.87
C GLY A 546 -9.01 1.23 33.69
N GLU A 547 -9.03 2.53 33.30
CA GLU A 547 -9.89 3.52 33.94
C GLU A 547 -11.37 3.28 33.64
N ASN A 548 -11.72 2.97 32.38
CA ASN A 548 -13.10 2.85 31.89
C ASN A 548 -13.43 1.44 31.37
N TYR A 549 -12.46 0.62 31.08
CA TYR A 549 -12.62 -0.68 30.45
C TYR A 549 -11.95 -1.80 31.25
N SER A 550 -12.48 -3.03 31.11
CA SER A 550 -11.87 -4.29 31.55
C SER A 550 -11.44 -5.09 30.33
N ARG A 551 -10.32 -5.83 30.44
CA ARG A 551 -9.76 -6.66 29.40
C ARG A 551 -9.81 -8.11 29.82
N ILE A 552 -10.42 -8.97 29.00
CA ILE A 552 -10.41 -10.44 29.13
C ILE A 552 -9.48 -10.97 28.03
N VAL A 553 -8.34 -11.54 28.42
CA VAL A 553 -7.34 -12.10 27.50
C VAL A 553 -7.66 -13.58 27.31
N PHE A 554 -7.56 -14.06 26.08
CA PHE A 554 -7.73 -15.49 25.79
C PHE A 554 -6.77 -15.94 24.70
N THR A 555 -6.43 -17.23 24.73
CA THR A 555 -5.63 -17.87 23.68
C THR A 555 -6.52 -18.75 22.82
N MET A 556 -6.21 -18.77 21.54
CA MET A 556 -6.91 -19.60 20.57
C MET A 556 -5.90 -20.44 19.78
N THR A 557 -6.13 -21.72 19.67
CA THR A 557 -5.28 -22.66 18.92
C THR A 557 -5.64 -22.72 17.44
N GLY A 558 -4.66 -23.10 16.59
CA GLY A 558 -4.81 -23.29 15.16
C GLY A 558 -4.55 -22.02 14.31
N PRO A 559 -4.95 -21.99 13.03
CA PRO A 559 -4.59 -20.92 12.11
C PRO A 559 -5.08 -19.54 12.56
N VAL A 560 -4.23 -18.49 12.39
CA VAL A 560 -4.55 -17.11 12.73
C VAL A 560 -5.63 -16.54 11.80
N GLU A 561 -5.69 -16.99 10.54
CA GLU A 561 -6.64 -16.52 9.53
C GLU A 561 -7.40 -17.68 8.87
N GLY A 562 -8.54 -17.38 8.26
CA GLY A 562 -9.38 -18.33 7.53
C GLY A 562 -10.85 -18.25 7.90
N GLU A 563 -11.70 -18.90 7.10
CA GLU A 563 -13.16 -18.83 7.27
C GLU A 563 -13.61 -19.39 8.64
N GLU A 564 -12.96 -20.46 9.13
CA GLU A 564 -13.28 -21.06 10.43
C GLU A 564 -12.89 -20.12 11.58
N THR A 565 -11.69 -19.57 11.54
CA THR A 565 -11.21 -18.58 12.51
C THR A 565 -12.12 -17.35 12.56
N PHE A 566 -12.54 -16.84 11.41
CA PHE A 566 -13.44 -15.68 11.34
C PHE A 566 -14.85 -15.98 11.88
N GLN A 567 -15.33 -17.22 11.73
CA GLN A 567 -16.61 -17.65 12.34
C GLN A 567 -16.50 -17.74 13.86
N ILE A 568 -15.36 -18.18 14.39
CA ILE A 568 -15.10 -18.23 15.84
C ILE A 568 -15.06 -16.80 16.41
N ILE A 569 -14.39 -15.86 15.74
CA ILE A 569 -14.39 -14.44 16.13
C ILE A 569 -15.82 -13.89 16.17
N ASP A 570 -16.67 -14.20 15.19
CA ASP A 570 -18.07 -13.78 15.20
C ASP A 570 -18.86 -14.43 16.36
N GLN A 571 -18.54 -15.67 16.78
CA GLN A 571 -19.14 -16.31 17.95
C GLN A 571 -18.72 -15.61 19.24
N ILE A 572 -17.43 -15.34 19.43
CA ILE A 572 -16.87 -14.62 20.59
C ILE A 572 -17.54 -13.23 20.72
N ARG A 573 -17.60 -12.49 19.60
CA ARG A 573 -18.26 -11.19 19.54
C ARG A 573 -19.74 -11.28 19.94
N ASN A 574 -20.47 -12.28 19.48
CA ASN A 574 -21.87 -12.48 19.82
C ASN A 574 -22.07 -12.84 21.29
N ILE A 575 -21.17 -13.63 21.90
CA ILE A 575 -21.19 -13.94 23.33
C ILE A 575 -21.06 -12.67 24.14
N ALA A 576 -20.05 -11.85 23.87
CA ALA A 576 -19.79 -10.62 24.60
C ALA A 576 -20.92 -9.57 24.40
N ASN A 577 -21.43 -9.41 23.17
CA ASN A 577 -22.55 -8.53 22.85
C ASN A 577 -23.89 -8.95 23.49
N THR A 578 -23.98 -10.17 24.02
CA THR A 578 -25.17 -10.59 24.81
C THR A 578 -25.26 -9.85 26.15
N TYR A 579 -24.12 -9.41 26.68
CA TYR A 579 -23.99 -8.80 28.01
C TYR A 579 -23.68 -7.31 27.98
N TYR A 580 -23.00 -6.82 26.92
CA TYR A 580 -22.62 -5.44 26.75
C TYR A 580 -23.02 -4.92 25.38
N ASP A 581 -23.43 -3.67 25.29
CA ASP A 581 -23.73 -2.99 24.01
C ASP A 581 -22.46 -2.49 23.32
N GLU A 582 -21.36 -2.31 24.07
CA GLU A 582 -20.06 -1.83 23.62
C GLU A 582 -19.01 -2.91 23.92
N VAL A 583 -18.52 -3.55 22.87
CA VAL A 583 -17.56 -4.65 22.94
C VAL A 583 -16.53 -4.49 21.84
N TYR A 584 -15.26 -4.70 22.18
CA TYR A 584 -14.17 -4.72 21.22
C TYR A 584 -13.41 -6.03 21.34
N VAL A 585 -13.32 -6.78 20.25
CA VAL A 585 -12.48 -7.98 20.17
C VAL A 585 -11.22 -7.62 19.40
N VAL A 586 -10.05 -7.73 20.02
CA VAL A 586 -8.76 -7.28 19.48
C VAL A 586 -7.73 -8.39 19.49
N GLY A 587 -6.86 -8.38 18.48
CA GLY A 587 -5.78 -9.34 18.27
C GLY A 587 -5.45 -9.48 16.79
N ASP A 588 -4.45 -10.31 16.47
CA ASP A 588 -4.00 -10.50 15.09
C ASP A 588 -5.13 -10.98 14.18
N SER A 589 -5.86 -12.01 14.63
CA SER A 589 -6.98 -12.59 13.84
C SER A 589 -8.12 -11.61 13.58
N THR A 590 -8.42 -10.68 14.51
CA THR A 590 -9.46 -9.66 14.27
C THR A 590 -8.99 -8.59 13.30
N SER A 591 -7.69 -8.25 13.34
CA SER A 591 -7.07 -7.36 12.35
C SER A 591 -7.19 -7.94 10.94
N ASP A 592 -6.85 -9.22 10.76
CA ASP A 592 -6.97 -9.94 9.50
C ASP A 592 -8.42 -10.07 9.01
N TYR A 593 -9.35 -10.26 9.94
CA TYR A 593 -10.79 -10.29 9.64
C TYR A 593 -11.30 -8.95 9.11
N ASP A 594 -10.95 -7.85 9.76
CA ASP A 594 -11.32 -6.50 9.31
C ASP A 594 -10.65 -6.12 7.99
N LEU A 595 -9.39 -6.54 7.78
CA LEU A 595 -8.70 -6.40 6.49
C LEU A 595 -9.43 -7.18 5.39
N SER A 596 -9.90 -8.40 5.67
CA SER A 596 -10.63 -9.21 4.69
C SER A 596 -11.95 -8.59 4.25
N LYS A 597 -12.70 -8.00 5.18
CA LYS A 597 -13.94 -7.25 4.90
C LYS A 597 -13.68 -5.99 4.08
N SER A 598 -12.67 -5.22 4.47
CA SER A 598 -12.26 -4.00 3.77
C SER A 598 -11.76 -4.30 2.36
N PHE A 599 -10.97 -5.37 2.18
CA PHE A 599 -10.46 -5.81 0.89
C PHE A 599 -11.55 -6.10 -0.12
N ARG A 600 -12.61 -6.82 0.26
CA ARG A 600 -13.72 -7.15 -0.65
C ARG A 600 -14.37 -5.90 -1.25
N THR A 601 -14.51 -4.84 -0.46
CA THR A 601 -15.06 -3.55 -0.89
C THR A 601 -14.06 -2.77 -1.73
N ASP A 602 -12.82 -2.67 -1.28
CA ASP A 602 -11.77 -1.90 -1.95
C ASP A 602 -11.37 -2.49 -3.29
N ASN A 603 -11.35 -3.82 -3.42
CA ASN A 603 -11.04 -4.51 -4.68
C ASN A 603 -11.96 -4.06 -5.83
N VAL A 604 -13.29 -4.10 -5.61
CA VAL A 604 -14.26 -3.68 -6.63
C VAL A 604 -14.17 -2.17 -6.89
N LYS A 605 -14.11 -1.38 -5.82
CA LYS A 605 -14.05 0.08 -5.88
C LYS A 605 -12.83 0.58 -6.67
N ILE A 606 -11.62 0.08 -6.34
CA ILE A 606 -10.38 0.49 -6.99
C ILE A 606 -10.34 0.04 -8.45
N SER A 607 -10.71 -1.20 -8.74
CA SER A 607 -10.72 -1.72 -10.11
C SER A 607 -11.63 -0.91 -11.02
N VAL A 608 -12.84 -0.57 -10.56
CA VAL A 608 -13.81 0.23 -11.33
C VAL A 608 -13.34 1.67 -11.47
N LEU A 609 -12.88 2.30 -10.39
CA LEU A 609 -12.44 3.71 -10.42
C LEU A 609 -11.21 3.91 -11.30
N THR A 610 -10.22 3.02 -11.19
CA THR A 610 -9.01 3.10 -12.00
C THR A 610 -9.34 2.95 -13.49
N ALA A 611 -10.15 1.94 -13.85
CA ALA A 611 -10.58 1.75 -15.24
C ALA A 611 -11.39 2.93 -15.76
N LEU A 612 -12.27 3.52 -14.94
CA LEU A 612 -13.07 4.69 -15.27
C LEU A 612 -12.20 5.93 -15.50
N PHE A 613 -11.29 6.25 -14.57
CA PHE A 613 -10.42 7.42 -14.68
C PHE A 613 -9.52 7.32 -15.91
N VAL A 614 -8.87 6.17 -16.10
CA VAL A 614 -8.04 5.91 -17.29
C VAL A 614 -8.88 6.00 -18.55
N GLY A 615 -10.09 5.40 -18.58
CA GLY A 615 -11.00 5.48 -19.71
C GLY A 615 -11.39 6.90 -20.08
N ILE A 616 -11.68 7.75 -19.09
CA ILE A 616 -12.00 9.18 -19.30
C ILE A 616 -10.80 9.92 -19.90
N ILE A 617 -9.58 9.72 -19.35
CA ILE A 617 -8.38 10.39 -19.84
C ILE A 617 -8.09 9.98 -21.29
N LEU A 618 -8.19 8.69 -21.61
CA LEU A 618 -7.99 8.18 -22.97
C LEU A 618 -9.05 8.71 -23.95
N LEU A 619 -10.29 8.90 -23.49
CA LEU A 619 -11.36 9.49 -24.28
C LEU A 619 -11.00 10.90 -24.76
N PHE A 620 -10.45 11.73 -23.86
CA PHE A 620 -9.99 13.07 -24.20
C PHE A 620 -8.71 13.06 -25.02
N THR A 621 -7.77 12.15 -24.72
CA THR A 621 -6.49 12.03 -25.43
C THR A 621 -6.67 11.65 -26.88
N PHE A 622 -7.45 10.61 -27.17
CA PHE A 622 -7.64 10.08 -28.53
C PHE A 622 -8.84 10.66 -29.27
N GLN A 623 -9.72 11.39 -28.59
CA GLN A 623 -10.97 11.95 -29.17
C GLN A 623 -11.82 10.88 -29.89
N SER A 624 -11.81 9.66 -29.37
CA SER A 624 -12.54 8.50 -29.89
C SER A 624 -13.09 7.68 -28.74
N ALA A 625 -14.34 7.24 -28.77
CA ALA A 625 -14.91 6.41 -27.72
C ALA A 625 -14.52 4.92 -27.82
N GLY A 626 -14.15 4.44 -29.00
CA GLY A 626 -13.79 3.03 -29.22
C GLY A 626 -12.39 2.67 -28.69
N LEU A 627 -11.41 3.59 -28.81
CA LEU A 627 -10.04 3.35 -28.39
C LEU A 627 -9.88 3.10 -26.88
N PRO A 628 -10.46 3.92 -25.98
CA PRO A 628 -10.40 3.68 -24.54
C PRO A 628 -10.86 2.29 -24.13
N ILE A 629 -11.97 1.83 -24.72
CA ILE A 629 -12.52 0.49 -24.41
C ILE A 629 -11.53 -0.61 -24.79
N MET A 630 -10.92 -0.52 -25.99
CA MET A 630 -9.94 -1.51 -26.47
C MET A 630 -8.69 -1.53 -25.59
N LEU A 631 -8.17 -0.35 -25.23
CA LEU A 631 -6.95 -0.23 -24.42
C LEU A 631 -7.18 -0.72 -23.00
N VAL A 632 -8.22 -0.22 -22.33
CA VAL A 632 -8.56 -0.63 -20.94
C VAL A 632 -8.82 -2.13 -20.89
N LEU A 633 -9.57 -2.71 -21.85
CA LEU A 633 -9.84 -4.16 -21.89
C LEU A 633 -8.54 -4.97 -22.06
N THR A 634 -7.59 -4.50 -22.86
CA THR A 634 -6.29 -5.19 -23.05
C THR A 634 -5.50 -5.21 -21.75
N ILE A 635 -5.42 -4.07 -21.03
CA ILE A 635 -4.69 -4.00 -19.76
C ILE A 635 -5.44 -4.74 -18.65
N GLN A 636 -6.78 -4.63 -18.58
CA GLN A 636 -7.58 -5.41 -17.63
C GLN A 636 -7.37 -6.92 -17.81
N SER A 637 -7.26 -7.37 -19.08
CA SER A 637 -6.95 -8.77 -19.37
C SER A 637 -5.57 -9.16 -18.85
N SER A 638 -4.57 -8.27 -18.93
CA SER A 638 -3.24 -8.53 -18.38
C SER A 638 -3.25 -8.64 -16.84
N ILE A 639 -4.09 -7.86 -16.18
CA ILE A 639 -4.29 -7.92 -14.72
C ILE A 639 -4.89 -9.29 -14.35
N TRP A 640 -5.98 -9.72 -15.01
CA TRP A 640 -6.59 -11.02 -14.74
C TRP A 640 -5.63 -12.20 -15.00
N ILE A 641 -4.83 -12.14 -16.07
CA ILE A 641 -3.81 -13.17 -16.35
C ILE A 641 -2.72 -13.16 -15.28
N ASN A 642 -2.26 -12.00 -14.83
CA ASN A 642 -1.27 -11.90 -13.76
C ASN A 642 -1.76 -12.59 -12.49
N PHE A 643 -2.97 -12.27 -12.05
CA PHE A 643 -3.56 -12.82 -10.82
C PHE A 643 -4.17 -14.21 -10.99
N SER A 644 -4.12 -14.81 -12.17
CA SER A 644 -4.38 -16.24 -12.37
C SER A 644 -3.15 -17.13 -12.10
N ILE A 645 -1.94 -16.54 -11.98
CA ILE A 645 -0.70 -17.30 -11.76
C ILE A 645 -0.66 -17.98 -10.38
N PRO A 646 -1.00 -17.31 -9.25
CA PRO A 646 -1.02 -17.94 -7.93
C PRO A 646 -1.93 -19.17 -7.85
N PRO A 647 -3.22 -19.13 -8.23
CA PRO A 647 -4.07 -20.32 -8.20
C PRO A 647 -3.59 -21.47 -9.09
N LEU A 648 -2.94 -21.17 -10.23
CA LEU A 648 -2.33 -22.20 -11.09
C LEU A 648 -1.14 -22.88 -10.45
N LYS A 649 -0.45 -22.23 -9.52
CA LYS A 649 0.69 -22.76 -8.77
C LYS A 649 0.27 -23.37 -7.43
N GLY A 650 -0.99 -23.22 -7.01
CA GLY A 650 -1.46 -23.61 -5.68
C GLY A 650 -0.82 -22.75 -4.57
N SER A 651 -0.51 -21.48 -4.84
CA SER A 651 0.06 -20.54 -3.88
C SER A 651 -0.92 -19.44 -3.55
N THR A 652 -0.82 -18.92 -2.34
CA THR A 652 -1.58 -17.76 -1.85
C THR A 652 -0.91 -16.45 -2.25
N MET A 653 -1.60 -15.33 -2.04
CA MET A 653 -1.08 -13.99 -2.31
C MET A 653 -1.54 -13.00 -1.22
N PHE A 654 -0.64 -12.10 -0.82
CA PHE A 654 -1.02 -11.03 0.10
C PHE A 654 -2.01 -10.06 -0.55
N PHE A 655 -3.12 -9.79 0.12
CA PHE A 655 -4.25 -9.01 -0.41
C PHE A 655 -3.84 -7.61 -0.93
N LEU A 656 -2.94 -6.94 -0.21
CA LEU A 656 -2.46 -5.61 -0.55
C LEU A 656 -1.69 -5.59 -1.86
N SER A 657 -0.97 -6.69 -2.18
CA SER A 657 -0.27 -6.83 -3.46
C SER A 657 -1.22 -6.81 -4.65
N TYR A 658 -2.41 -7.41 -4.51
CA TYR A 658 -3.45 -7.33 -5.54
C TYR A 658 -3.94 -5.90 -5.77
N LEU A 659 -4.32 -5.20 -4.70
CA LEU A 659 -4.87 -3.84 -4.78
C LEU A 659 -3.87 -2.85 -5.38
N ILE A 660 -2.65 -2.83 -4.85
CA ILE A 660 -1.61 -1.91 -5.28
C ILE A 660 -1.18 -2.22 -6.73
N VAL A 661 -0.88 -3.49 -7.03
CA VAL A 661 -0.37 -3.86 -8.36
C VAL A 661 -1.43 -3.71 -9.43
N SER A 662 -2.70 -4.02 -9.16
CA SER A 662 -3.78 -3.81 -10.14
C SER A 662 -3.93 -2.34 -10.53
N ALA A 663 -3.86 -1.42 -9.56
CA ALA A 663 -3.93 0.02 -9.80
C ALA A 663 -2.69 0.55 -10.54
N ILE A 664 -1.48 0.13 -10.12
CA ILE A 664 -0.23 0.49 -10.79
C ILE A 664 -0.20 -0.07 -12.21
N GLN A 665 -0.58 -1.33 -12.41
CA GLN A 665 -0.59 -1.98 -13.71
C GLN A 665 -1.58 -1.29 -14.65
N MET A 666 -2.80 -0.97 -14.21
CA MET A 666 -3.75 -0.22 -15.02
C MET A 666 -3.24 1.19 -15.34
N GLY A 667 -2.67 1.92 -14.38
CA GLY A 667 -2.21 3.30 -14.56
C GLY A 667 -0.90 3.42 -15.35
N ALA A 668 0.08 2.55 -15.10
CA ALA A 668 1.43 2.67 -15.66
C ALA A 668 1.63 1.84 -16.93
N THR A 669 1.08 0.62 -17.02
CA THR A 669 1.31 -0.20 -18.23
C THR A 669 0.40 0.16 -19.40
N ILE A 670 -0.65 0.96 -19.17
CA ILE A 670 -1.47 1.55 -20.24
C ILE A 670 -0.63 2.47 -21.14
N ASP A 671 0.46 3.05 -20.63
CA ASP A 671 1.36 3.92 -21.38
C ASP A 671 1.98 3.20 -22.57
N TYR A 672 2.29 1.91 -22.45
CA TYR A 672 2.74 1.08 -23.58
C TYR A 672 1.69 0.96 -24.67
N ALA A 673 0.45 0.79 -24.27
CA ALA A 673 -0.69 0.75 -25.20
C ALA A 673 -0.92 2.12 -25.87
N ILE A 674 -0.78 3.23 -25.12
CA ILE A 674 -0.86 4.60 -25.63
C ILE A 674 0.20 4.85 -26.70
N VAL A 675 1.47 4.48 -26.46
CA VAL A 675 2.56 4.69 -27.42
C VAL A 675 2.31 3.98 -28.73
N ILE A 676 1.92 2.68 -28.71
CA ILE A 676 1.59 1.93 -29.93
C ILE A 676 0.40 2.54 -30.64
N THR A 677 -0.67 2.87 -29.90
CA THR A 677 -1.90 3.42 -30.49
C THR A 677 -1.67 4.81 -31.09
N SER A 678 -0.89 5.67 -30.44
CA SER A 678 -0.54 7.00 -30.96
C SER A 678 0.24 6.87 -32.28
N ARG A 679 1.24 5.97 -32.34
CA ARG A 679 1.97 5.70 -33.59
C ARG A 679 1.07 5.13 -34.69
N TYR A 680 0.16 4.22 -34.31
CA TYR A 680 -0.85 3.69 -35.23
C TYR A 680 -1.73 4.79 -35.82
N MET A 681 -2.28 5.68 -34.99
CA MET A 681 -3.12 6.80 -35.42
C MET A 681 -2.39 7.81 -36.30
N ASP A 682 -1.13 8.09 -36.00
CA ASP A 682 -0.31 9.00 -36.80
C ASP A 682 0.06 8.42 -38.18
N LEU A 683 0.42 7.14 -38.24
CA LEU A 683 0.76 6.46 -39.48
C LEU A 683 -0.47 6.20 -40.36
N ARG A 684 -1.63 5.91 -39.72
CA ARG A 684 -2.91 5.75 -40.40
C ARG A 684 -3.32 6.96 -41.23
N LYS A 685 -2.94 8.17 -40.79
CA LYS A 685 -3.19 9.41 -41.57
C LYS A 685 -2.26 9.55 -42.79
N LYS A 686 -1.12 8.85 -42.80
CA LYS A 686 -0.08 8.96 -43.84
C LYS A 686 -0.06 7.79 -44.83
N MET A 687 -0.54 6.60 -44.43
CA MET A 687 -0.46 5.36 -45.18
C MET A 687 -1.88 4.78 -45.42
N THR A 688 -2.12 4.21 -46.60
CA THR A 688 -3.42 3.63 -46.99
C THR A 688 -3.53 2.15 -46.61
N ASP A 689 -2.42 1.39 -46.56
CA ASP A 689 -2.45 -0.02 -46.17
C ASP A 689 -2.39 -0.19 -44.65
N LYS A 690 -3.52 -0.53 -44.03
CA LYS A 690 -3.70 -0.72 -42.60
C LYS A 690 -2.77 -1.80 -42.02
N LYS A 691 -2.40 -2.81 -42.79
CA LYS A 691 -1.47 -3.87 -42.37
C LYS A 691 -0.05 -3.33 -42.22
N GLN A 692 0.39 -2.54 -43.17
CA GLN A 692 1.70 -1.87 -43.11
C GLN A 692 1.74 -0.81 -41.98
N VAL A 693 0.63 -0.14 -41.73
CA VAL A 693 0.51 0.81 -40.59
C VAL A 693 0.78 0.09 -39.27
N VAL A 694 0.19 -1.10 -39.05
CA VAL A 694 0.43 -1.87 -37.82
C VAL A 694 1.88 -2.31 -37.71
N ILE A 695 2.47 -2.85 -38.79
CA ILE A 695 3.86 -3.33 -38.81
C ILE A 695 4.81 -2.18 -38.47
N GLU A 696 4.62 -1.02 -39.07
CA GLU A 696 5.50 0.13 -38.85
C GLU A 696 5.26 0.78 -37.49
N ALA A 697 4.01 0.84 -37.00
CA ALA A 697 3.68 1.32 -35.66
C ALA A 697 4.36 0.48 -34.56
N LEU A 698 4.30 -0.85 -34.67
CA LEU A 698 5.00 -1.77 -33.78
C LEU A 698 6.51 -1.54 -33.83
N ASN A 699 7.09 -1.45 -35.03
CA ASN A 699 8.53 -1.26 -35.19
C ASN A 699 9.02 0.07 -34.57
N GLN A 700 8.25 1.16 -34.69
CA GLN A 700 8.60 2.47 -34.12
C GLN A 700 8.36 2.54 -32.60
N ALA A 701 7.36 1.86 -32.07
CA ALA A 701 7.05 1.85 -30.64
C ALA A 701 7.93 0.89 -29.83
N PHE A 702 8.46 -0.16 -30.48
CA PHE A 702 9.19 -1.25 -29.82
C PHE A 702 10.36 -0.78 -28.93
N PRO A 703 11.25 0.11 -29.37
CA PRO A 703 12.38 0.55 -28.53
C PRO A 703 11.93 1.12 -27.20
N THR A 704 10.92 1.97 -27.21
CA THR A 704 10.37 2.59 -25.99
C THR A 704 9.70 1.55 -25.09
N VAL A 705 8.78 0.76 -25.63
CA VAL A 705 8.06 -0.27 -24.85
C VAL A 705 8.99 -1.34 -24.30
N ALA A 706 9.98 -1.78 -25.08
CA ALA A 706 10.96 -2.78 -24.63
C ALA A 706 11.86 -2.23 -23.54
N THR A 707 12.32 -0.97 -23.65
CA THR A 707 13.21 -0.37 -22.65
C THR A 707 12.50 -0.22 -21.31
N SER A 708 11.40 0.52 -21.27
CA SER A 708 10.71 0.83 -20.02
C SER A 708 10.03 -0.41 -19.42
N GLY A 709 9.42 -1.23 -20.26
CA GLY A 709 8.79 -2.45 -19.80
C GLY A 709 9.77 -3.47 -19.22
N THR A 710 10.96 -3.62 -19.80
CA THR A 710 12.03 -4.48 -19.26
C THR A 710 12.52 -3.93 -17.92
N ILE A 711 12.70 -2.60 -17.82
CA ILE A 711 13.13 -1.96 -16.57
C ILE A 711 12.13 -2.21 -15.46
N LEU A 712 10.83 -1.93 -15.69
CA LEU A 712 9.79 -2.12 -14.67
C LEU A 712 9.64 -3.62 -14.29
N THR A 713 9.70 -4.53 -15.27
CA THR A 713 9.68 -5.98 -15.03
C THR A 713 10.84 -6.43 -14.16
N CYS A 714 12.08 -6.05 -14.53
CA CYS A 714 13.28 -6.45 -13.80
C CYS A 714 13.35 -5.78 -12.41
N ALA A 715 12.93 -4.52 -12.28
CA ALA A 715 12.85 -3.82 -11.01
C ALA A 715 11.85 -4.50 -10.07
N GLY A 716 10.66 -4.88 -10.56
CA GLY A 716 9.67 -5.63 -9.80
C GLY A 716 10.22 -6.96 -9.29
N PHE A 717 10.85 -7.77 -10.15
CA PHE A 717 11.46 -9.04 -9.72
C PHE A 717 12.66 -8.84 -8.79
N ALA A 718 13.44 -7.76 -8.95
CA ALA A 718 14.53 -7.45 -8.02
C ALA A 718 14.00 -7.15 -6.62
N VAL A 719 12.97 -6.30 -6.50
CA VAL A 719 12.26 -6.05 -5.24
C VAL A 719 11.76 -7.37 -4.66
N GLY A 720 11.07 -8.18 -5.47
CA GLY A 720 10.44 -9.43 -5.03
C GLY A 720 11.40 -10.53 -4.56
N ARG A 721 12.69 -10.46 -4.90
CA ARG A 721 13.68 -11.48 -4.52
C ARG A 721 14.75 -11.03 -3.52
N LEU A 722 14.98 -9.73 -3.42
CA LEU A 722 16.06 -9.20 -2.59
C LEU A 722 15.60 -8.76 -1.21
N THR A 723 14.31 -8.44 -1.04
CA THR A 723 13.75 -8.06 0.25
C THR A 723 13.52 -9.28 1.14
N SER A 724 13.75 -9.10 2.43
CA SER A 724 13.39 -10.05 3.49
C SER A 724 11.94 -9.89 3.98
N ASN A 725 11.28 -8.77 3.65
CA ASN A 725 9.89 -8.52 4.01
C ASN A 725 8.94 -9.20 3.01
N ALA A 726 8.10 -10.09 3.48
CA ALA A 726 7.21 -10.94 2.67
C ALA A 726 6.16 -10.14 1.88
N ILE A 727 5.62 -9.07 2.46
CA ILE A 727 4.64 -8.17 1.82
C ILE A 727 5.26 -7.50 0.60
N ILE A 728 6.45 -6.91 0.78
CA ILE A 728 7.18 -6.21 -0.28
C ILE A 728 7.62 -7.22 -1.36
N ALA A 729 8.02 -8.43 -0.95
CA ALA A 729 8.37 -9.51 -1.87
C ALA A 729 7.18 -9.94 -2.75
N SER A 730 6.01 -10.14 -2.16
CA SER A 730 4.76 -10.47 -2.87
C SER A 730 4.39 -9.37 -3.88
N LEU A 731 4.43 -8.10 -3.46
CA LEU A 731 4.15 -6.95 -4.31
C LEU A 731 5.14 -6.86 -5.48
N GLY A 732 6.44 -7.03 -5.22
CA GLY A 732 7.48 -6.99 -6.26
C GLY A 732 7.32 -8.09 -7.29
N LYS A 733 7.08 -9.34 -6.86
CA LYS A 733 6.84 -10.50 -7.74
C LYS A 733 5.61 -10.27 -8.64
N ALA A 734 4.50 -9.80 -8.05
CA ALA A 734 3.26 -9.52 -8.78
C ALA A 734 3.43 -8.38 -9.80
N LEU A 735 4.14 -7.30 -9.42
CA LEU A 735 4.42 -6.17 -10.32
C LEU A 735 5.28 -6.59 -11.51
N GLY A 736 6.36 -7.35 -11.27
CA GLY A 736 7.24 -7.84 -12.32
C GLY A 736 6.51 -8.75 -13.31
N ALA A 737 5.74 -9.72 -12.80
CA ALA A 737 4.96 -10.64 -13.63
C ALA A 737 3.85 -9.89 -14.41
N GLY A 738 3.12 -9.00 -13.76
CA GLY A 738 2.04 -8.21 -14.36
C GLY A 738 2.54 -7.31 -15.49
N THR A 739 3.69 -6.65 -15.31
CA THR A 739 4.31 -5.82 -16.34
C THR A 739 4.73 -6.67 -17.54
N LEU A 740 5.35 -7.83 -17.31
CA LEU A 740 5.75 -8.74 -18.39
C LEU A 740 4.54 -9.22 -19.20
N VAL A 741 3.46 -9.62 -18.55
CA VAL A 741 2.21 -10.02 -19.21
C VAL A 741 1.62 -8.85 -20.01
N SER A 742 1.63 -7.63 -19.45
CA SER A 742 1.16 -6.42 -20.14
C SER A 742 1.95 -6.16 -21.43
N ILE A 743 3.28 -6.23 -21.39
CA ILE A 743 4.14 -6.04 -22.58
C ILE A 743 3.80 -7.07 -23.66
N ILE A 744 3.67 -8.35 -23.28
CA ILE A 744 3.32 -9.42 -24.24
C ILE A 744 1.98 -9.12 -24.90
N LEU A 745 0.94 -8.77 -24.15
CA LEU A 745 -0.37 -8.48 -24.71
C LEU A 745 -0.39 -7.23 -25.58
N VAL A 746 0.30 -6.17 -25.14
CA VAL A 746 0.39 -4.92 -25.89
C VAL A 746 1.18 -5.08 -27.18
N MET A 747 2.19 -5.97 -27.22
CA MET A 747 2.96 -6.26 -28.42
C MET A 747 2.36 -7.33 -29.33
N THR A 748 1.33 -8.07 -28.88
CA THR A 748 0.70 -9.15 -29.65
C THR A 748 -0.78 -8.90 -29.92
N ALA A 749 -1.61 -8.85 -28.87
CA ALA A 749 -3.06 -8.77 -28.97
C ALA A 749 -3.54 -7.38 -29.38
N LEU A 750 -3.02 -6.31 -28.77
CA LEU A 750 -3.47 -4.92 -29.02
C LEU A 750 -3.35 -4.53 -30.50
N PRO A 751 -2.24 -4.74 -31.24
CA PRO A 751 -2.14 -4.37 -32.63
C PRO A 751 -3.13 -5.12 -33.53
N GLN A 752 -3.49 -6.34 -33.17
CA GLN A 752 -4.50 -7.13 -33.88
C GLN A 752 -5.90 -6.60 -33.62
N ILE A 753 -6.20 -6.20 -32.35
CA ILE A 753 -7.45 -5.55 -31.96
C ILE A 753 -7.62 -4.24 -32.73
N LEU A 754 -6.59 -3.38 -32.78
CA LEU A 754 -6.60 -2.14 -33.54
C LEU A 754 -6.87 -2.37 -35.05
N LEU A 755 -6.27 -3.42 -35.63
CA LEU A 755 -6.44 -3.75 -37.01
C LEU A 755 -7.84 -4.28 -37.34
N VAL A 756 -8.37 -5.20 -36.53
CA VAL A 756 -9.67 -5.84 -36.76
C VAL A 756 -10.83 -4.90 -36.46
N PHE A 757 -10.72 -4.10 -35.43
CA PHE A 757 -11.75 -3.16 -34.99
C PHE A 757 -11.54 -1.72 -35.48
N ASP A 758 -10.67 -1.51 -36.48
CA ASP A 758 -10.40 -0.19 -37.04
C ASP A 758 -11.67 0.54 -37.54
N TRP A 759 -12.69 -0.22 -38.03
CA TRP A 759 -14.00 0.32 -38.39
C TRP A 759 -14.74 0.97 -37.19
N LEU A 760 -14.53 0.47 -35.97
CA LEU A 760 -15.12 1.02 -34.75
C LEU A 760 -14.45 2.35 -34.38
N ILE A 761 -13.12 2.46 -34.56
CA ILE A 761 -12.36 3.70 -34.39
C ILE A 761 -12.94 4.77 -35.34
N ASP A 762 -13.17 4.42 -36.61
CA ASP A 762 -13.76 5.32 -37.60
C ASP A 762 -15.19 5.81 -37.25
N ARG A 763 -15.99 4.95 -36.61
CA ARG A 763 -17.38 5.31 -36.23
C ARG A 763 -17.47 6.16 -34.98
N THR A 764 -16.48 6.06 -34.06
CA THR A 764 -16.50 6.67 -32.76
C THR A 764 -15.58 7.91 -32.60
N GLU A 765 -14.91 8.32 -33.68
CA GLU A 765 -14.09 9.53 -33.72
C GLU A 765 -14.97 10.80 -33.73
N PHE A 766 -14.72 11.73 -32.78
CA PHE A 766 -15.57 12.91 -32.58
C PHE A 766 -15.42 14.00 -33.63
N ASN A 767 -14.31 14.01 -34.39
CA ASN A 767 -13.95 15.11 -35.32
C ASN A 767 -14.27 14.77 -36.80
N ARG A 768 -15.13 13.79 -37.06
CA ARG A 768 -15.44 13.25 -38.40
C ARG A 768 -15.99 14.31 -39.37
N GLY A 769 -16.69 15.33 -38.87
CA GLY A 769 -17.29 16.39 -39.72
C GLY A 769 -16.26 17.35 -40.31
N ALA A 770 -15.21 17.68 -39.56
CA ALA A 770 -14.16 18.64 -39.99
C ALA A 770 -13.15 18.00 -40.97
N VAL A 771 -12.89 16.69 -40.84
CA VAL A 771 -11.97 15.95 -41.73
C VAL A 771 -12.62 15.63 -43.08
N LYS A 772 -13.89 15.18 -43.07
CA LYS A 772 -14.64 14.99 -44.34
C LYS A 772 -14.82 16.26 -45.13
N GLY A 773 -15.11 17.38 -44.48
CA GLY A 773 -15.20 18.67 -45.14
C GLY A 773 -13.86 19.14 -45.77
N LYS A 774 -12.72 18.81 -45.16
CA LYS A 774 -11.38 19.08 -45.73
C LYS A 774 -11.00 18.09 -46.82
N GLU A 775 -11.37 16.81 -46.71
CA GLU A 775 -11.17 15.81 -47.79
C GLU A 775 -12.06 16.07 -49.00
N GLU A 776 -13.33 16.43 -48.82
CA GLU A 776 -14.22 16.79 -49.88
C GLU A 776 -13.80 18.11 -50.57
N ALA A 777 -13.32 19.09 -49.80
CA ALA A 777 -12.73 20.30 -50.33
C ALA A 777 -11.41 20.03 -51.09
N ALA A 778 -10.56 19.12 -50.59
CA ALA A 778 -9.33 18.72 -51.28
C ALA A 778 -9.59 17.87 -52.54
N LYS A 779 -10.60 16.98 -52.52
CA LYS A 779 -11.05 16.21 -53.69
C LYS A 779 -11.77 17.09 -54.71
N GLY A 780 -12.52 18.09 -54.25
CA GLY A 780 -13.12 19.12 -55.10
C GLY A 780 -12.06 20.01 -55.77
N ALA A 781 -11.03 20.40 -55.05
CA ALA A 781 -9.88 21.16 -55.58
C ALA A 781 -9.02 20.32 -56.56
N GLY A 782 -8.84 18.99 -56.23
CA GLY A 782 -8.14 18.05 -57.13
C GLY A 782 -8.90 17.82 -58.45
N LYS A 783 -10.22 17.62 -58.40
CA LYS A 783 -11.07 17.51 -59.60
C LYS A 783 -11.16 18.81 -60.42
N ALA A 784 -11.16 19.95 -59.71
CA ALA A 784 -11.14 21.24 -60.41
C ALA A 784 -9.78 21.50 -61.11
N ALA A 785 -8.67 21.01 -60.50
CA ALA A 785 -7.34 21.07 -61.12
C ALA A 785 -7.20 20.06 -62.30
N GLU A 786 -7.82 18.87 -62.21
CA GLU A 786 -7.84 17.87 -63.28
C GLU A 786 -8.67 18.35 -64.49
N ILE A 787 -9.86 18.93 -64.24
CA ILE A 787 -10.72 19.55 -65.28
C ILE A 787 -10.07 20.80 -65.90
N ALA A 788 -9.29 21.57 -65.11
CA ALA A 788 -8.51 22.69 -65.66
C ALA A 788 -7.27 22.19 -66.41
N GLY A 789 -6.72 21.00 -66.09
CA GLY A 789 -5.66 20.36 -66.86
C GLY A 789 -6.12 19.79 -68.20
N GLU A 790 -7.29 19.13 -68.25
CA GLU A 790 -7.90 18.61 -69.48
C GLU A 790 -8.36 19.71 -70.41
N LYS A 791 -8.95 20.82 -69.95
CA LYS A 791 -9.27 21.99 -70.75
C LYS A 791 -8.06 22.73 -71.29
N LYS A 792 -6.85 22.60 -70.68
CA LYS A 792 -5.59 23.16 -71.23
C LYS A 792 -4.97 22.29 -72.31
N ALA A 793 -5.35 21.05 -72.43
CA ALA A 793 -4.91 20.13 -73.48
C ALA A 793 -5.73 20.24 -74.76
N GLU A 794 -7.03 20.63 -74.73
CA GLU A 794 -7.93 20.78 -75.87
C GLU A 794 -8.00 22.22 -76.45
N GLY A 795 -7.49 23.25 -75.70
CA GLY A 795 -7.58 24.68 -76.04
C GLY A 795 -6.33 25.28 -76.60
N LYS A 796 -5.54 24.57 -77.43
CA LYS A 796 -4.47 25.16 -78.27
C LYS A 796 -4.88 25.32 -79.69
N ALA A 797 -6.04 25.87 -79.93
CA ALA A 797 -6.51 26.45 -81.21
C ALA A 797 -7.70 27.38 -80.92
N GLU A 798 -7.54 28.66 -81.26
CA GLU A 798 -8.53 29.71 -81.29
C GLU A 798 -8.75 30.55 -79.99
N GLY A 799 -8.26 31.84 -80.04
CA GLY A 799 -9.01 33.01 -79.56
C GLY A 799 -8.53 33.56 -78.19
N GLU A 800 -7.50 34.39 -78.18
CA GLU A 800 -7.29 35.48 -77.21
C GLU A 800 -8.48 36.48 -77.40
N GLU A 801 -9.42 36.55 -76.42
CA GLU A 801 -10.18 37.78 -76.09
C GLU A 801 -11.25 37.64 -75.00
N ASP A 802 -11.50 36.45 -74.37
CA ASP A 802 -12.63 36.30 -73.45
C ASP A 802 -12.23 35.87 -71.96
N GLU A 803 -10.95 35.97 -71.57
CA GLU A 803 -10.49 35.49 -70.26
C GLU A 803 -10.60 36.50 -69.10
N ALA A 804 -11.00 37.76 -69.35
CA ALA A 804 -11.02 38.79 -68.29
C ALA A 804 -12.34 38.84 -67.46
N GLU A 805 -13.46 38.30 -67.99
CA GLU A 805 -14.80 38.49 -67.39
C GLU A 805 -15.27 37.33 -66.49
N ILE A 806 -14.68 36.12 -66.62
CA ILE A 806 -15.09 34.94 -65.83
C ILE A 806 -14.29 34.83 -64.51
N CYS A 807 -13.04 35.41 -64.46
CA CYS A 807 -12.23 35.38 -63.26
C CYS A 807 -12.69 36.39 -62.20
N GLY A 808 -13.36 37.49 -62.58
CA GLY A 808 -13.91 38.50 -61.68
C GLY A 808 -15.15 38.06 -60.89
N LYS A 809 -16.04 37.30 -61.55
CA LYS A 809 -17.31 36.84 -60.89
C LYS A 809 -17.13 35.69 -59.88
N THR A 810 -16.07 34.89 -59.97
CA THR A 810 -15.77 33.82 -59.05
C THR A 810 -15.07 34.28 -57.79
N ALA A 811 -14.28 35.40 -57.91
CA ALA A 811 -13.61 36.03 -56.77
C ALA A 811 -14.58 36.86 -55.90
N GLU A 812 -15.59 37.46 -56.48
CA GLU A 812 -16.60 38.27 -55.81
C GLU A 812 -17.58 37.40 -55.00
N LYS A 813 -18.00 36.24 -55.52
CA LYS A 813 -18.82 35.24 -54.78
C LYS A 813 -18.08 34.57 -53.61
N SER A 814 -16.76 34.48 -53.66
CA SER A 814 -15.92 33.96 -52.53
C SER A 814 -15.69 35.02 -51.44
N ARG A 815 -15.76 36.31 -51.77
CA ARG A 815 -15.68 37.40 -50.79
C ARG A 815 -17.01 37.64 -50.09
N GLU A 816 -18.14 37.61 -50.78
CA GLU A 816 -19.47 37.74 -50.14
C GLU A 816 -19.80 36.57 -49.19
N ALA A 817 -19.27 35.35 -49.39
CA ALA A 817 -19.43 34.21 -48.48
C ALA A 817 -18.52 34.30 -47.25
N SER A 818 -17.47 35.13 -47.25
CA SER A 818 -16.54 35.38 -46.14
C SER A 818 -17.00 36.52 -45.24
N GLU A 819 -17.71 37.51 -45.77
CA GLU A 819 -18.18 38.69 -44.99
C GLU A 819 -19.54 38.47 -44.29
N ALA A 820 -20.25 37.39 -44.55
CA ALA A 820 -21.54 37.09 -43.92
C ALA A 820 -21.47 36.33 -42.57
N LYS A 821 -20.31 36.19 -41.96
CA LYS A 821 -20.14 35.46 -40.68
C LYS A 821 -19.50 36.26 -39.54
N GLU A 822 -19.44 37.59 -39.61
CA GLU A 822 -19.07 38.42 -38.48
C GLU A 822 -20.18 39.44 -38.18
N GLU A 823 -21.20 38.98 -37.39
CA GLU A 823 -22.03 39.87 -36.59
C GLU A 823 -21.81 39.57 -35.13
N PRO A 824 -21.53 40.58 -34.28
CA PRO A 824 -21.12 40.37 -32.89
C PRO A 824 -22.33 40.09 -31.99
N ALA A 825 -22.17 39.14 -31.13
CA ALA A 825 -23.14 38.81 -30.08
C ALA A 825 -23.42 40.03 -29.17
N ARG A 826 -24.65 40.46 -29.19
CA ARG A 826 -25.22 41.47 -28.28
C ARG A 826 -25.12 40.99 -26.82
N ALA A 827 -24.49 41.80 -26.02
CA ALA A 827 -24.50 41.73 -24.57
C ALA A 827 -25.94 41.83 -24.02
N VAL A 828 -26.38 40.80 -23.35
CA VAL A 828 -27.60 40.80 -22.53
C VAL A 828 -27.23 41.35 -21.16
N LYS A 829 -27.74 42.55 -20.84
CA LYS A 829 -27.70 43.17 -19.50
C LYS A 829 -28.58 42.35 -18.56
N LEU A 830 -28.03 41.87 -17.47
CA LEU A 830 -28.74 41.43 -16.30
C LEU A 830 -29.12 42.66 -15.42
N PRO A 831 -30.30 42.70 -14.82
CA PRO A 831 -30.69 43.83 -13.98
C PRO A 831 -30.15 43.69 -12.56
N GLU A 832 -29.57 44.81 -12.08
CA GLU A 832 -29.32 45.08 -10.64
C GLU A 832 -30.63 45.06 -9.86
N LYS A 833 -30.69 44.35 -8.74
CA LYS A 833 -31.43 44.71 -7.53
C LYS A 833 -30.91 43.94 -6.34
N SER A 834 -30.42 44.60 -5.50
CA SER A 834 -30.63 45.14 -4.15
C SER A 834 -29.84 44.42 -3.07
N GLN A 835 -28.85 45.14 -2.61
CA GLN A 835 -28.31 45.04 -1.26
C GLN A 835 -29.40 45.27 -0.21
N LYS A 836 -29.47 44.44 0.79
CA LYS A 836 -29.79 44.84 2.17
C LYS A 836 -29.26 43.81 3.15
N GLU A 837 -28.25 44.24 3.90
CA GLU A 837 -28.05 44.12 5.34
C GLU A 837 -28.66 42.91 6.06
N ILE A 838 -27.82 42.13 6.70
CA ILE A 838 -27.99 41.85 8.14
C ILE A 838 -26.58 41.62 8.73
N THR A 839 -26.26 42.61 9.58
CA THR A 839 -25.19 42.63 10.55
C THR A 839 -25.63 41.90 11.83
N THR A 840 -24.64 41.35 12.52
CA THR A 840 -24.51 41.19 13.97
C THR A 840 -24.95 39.90 14.66
N ALA A 841 -24.01 39.58 15.51
CA ALA A 841 -24.06 38.84 16.79
C ALA A 841 -23.77 37.32 16.65
N GLY A 842 -22.86 36.73 17.42
CA GLY A 842 -22.24 37.15 18.65
C GLY A 842 -21.32 36.08 19.17
N ARG A 843 -20.33 36.53 19.87
CA ARG A 843 -19.39 35.81 20.72
C ARG A 843 -20.03 34.76 21.64
N GLY A 844 -19.30 33.70 21.92
CA GLY A 844 -19.32 33.15 23.25
C GLY A 844 -19.13 31.63 23.34
N ARG A 845 -18.00 31.25 23.68
CA ARG A 845 -17.33 30.17 24.44
C ARG A 845 -16.73 29.07 23.63
#